data_8f7c98f4d996fa5ff9979686c3ea5e95
#
_entry.id   8f7c98f4d996fa5ff9979686c3ea5e95
#
_cell.length_a   1.000
_cell.length_b   1.000
_cell.length_c   1.000
_cell.angle_alpha   90.00
_cell.angle_beta   90.00
_cell.angle_gamma   90.00
#
_symmetry.space_group_name_H-M   'P 1'
#
loop_
_entity.id
_entity.type
_entity.pdbx_description
1 polymer ?
#
loop_
_entity_poly.entity_id
_entity_poly.type
_entity_poly.pdbx_seq_one_letter_code
_entity_poly.pdbx_strand_id
1 'polypeptide(L)'
;MSANTPEKDLAPVPVDPWILADVAYARYHDPHEVLGAHVGENGVTIRTVRHLADDVVVVTKDGTHPATHEQDGVWVAVLPGQEVPDYRIKVTYGDETTTVDDPYRYMPTLGEMDTYLIAEGRHEELWEVLGAHVKHYDGPMGEVEGTAFAVWAPNARAVRVVGDFNYWDGTATAMRSLGSSGVWELFVPGVGVGARYKFELCFADGSWHQKADPMARATEVPPATASVVTDQFHEWEDQEWMAKRASTDPHSGPMSIYEVHIGSWRQGLGFRGLAEELVPYVKEAGFTHVEFLPVAEHPFGGSWGYQVTSYYAPTSRFGTPDDFRYLVDQLHQAGIGVILDWVPAHFPKDEWALARFDGTPLYEDPDPQRGEHPDWGTYVFNFGRNEVRNFLVANALYWLQEFHADGLRVDAVASMLYLDYSRQDGQWHPNQFGGREHLEAISFLQEATATAYRKNPGIIMAAEESTAWPGVTAPTEYGGLGFGLKWNMGWMNDTLRYLAEDPVNRRYHHGELTFSLVYAFSEQFILPLSHDEVVHGKGSLLSKMPGDPWQELAGLRALYAYQWSHPGKQLLFMGQEFGQGTEWNADTSLDWWILDDPGHQGLLALVSDLNHLYRNSPALWSEDFSHRGFEWIEAGDGDHNVLSYLRKGTDADGRADLMVCIINFAGTPHEGYRVGLPFAGDWEEVLNTDSEEYGGSGVGNLGHVEAEDLPWNGRPASVRLRVPPMGAVFLRPAQD
;
A
#
# COMPACT_ATOMS: atom_id res chain seq x y z
N MET A 1 -43.26 -62.14 -28.23
CA MET A 1 -43.79 -60.81 -28.47
C MET A 1 -42.98 -59.84 -27.65
N SER A 2 -41.99 -59.26 -28.27
CA SER A 2 -41.16 -58.20 -27.69
C SER A 2 -42.00 -56.91 -27.70
N ALA A 3 -42.34 -56.39 -26.57
CA ALA A 3 -43.01 -55.12 -26.46
C ALA A 3 -41.98 -54.03 -26.88
N ASN A 4 -42.24 -53.44 -28.05
CA ASN A 4 -41.63 -52.17 -28.43
C ASN A 4 -42.08 -51.13 -27.45
N THR A 5 -41.24 -50.76 -26.51
CA THR A 5 -41.36 -49.51 -25.74
C THR A 5 -41.28 -48.39 -26.79
N PRO A 6 -42.23 -47.47 -26.91
CA PRO A 6 -42.11 -46.34 -27.84
C PRO A 6 -40.85 -45.59 -27.51
N GLU A 7 -39.97 -45.39 -28.51
CA GLU A 7 -38.91 -44.43 -28.43
C GLU A 7 -39.54 -43.09 -28.02
N LYS A 8 -39.24 -42.61 -26.77
CA LYS A 8 -39.70 -41.29 -26.35
C LYS A 8 -39.07 -40.29 -27.32
N ASP A 9 -39.88 -39.53 -28.01
CA ASP A 9 -39.42 -38.44 -28.85
C ASP A 9 -38.57 -37.50 -27.98
N LEU A 10 -37.24 -37.46 -28.24
CA LEU A 10 -36.30 -36.58 -27.57
C LEU A 10 -36.61 -35.14 -27.98
N ALA A 11 -37.16 -34.35 -27.08
CA ALA A 11 -37.47 -32.94 -27.32
C ALA A 11 -36.70 -32.05 -26.31
N PRO A 12 -36.16 -30.94 -26.78
CA PRO A 12 -35.44 -30.04 -25.87
C PRO A 12 -36.36 -29.37 -24.82
N VAL A 13 -35.81 -29.01 -23.68
CA VAL A 13 -36.49 -28.16 -22.72
C VAL A 13 -36.88 -26.85 -23.43
N PRO A 14 -38.17 -26.45 -23.45
CA PRO A 14 -38.56 -25.25 -24.18
C PRO A 14 -38.01 -23.98 -23.55
N VAL A 15 -37.60 -23.03 -24.38
CA VAL A 15 -37.15 -21.68 -23.99
C VAL A 15 -37.84 -20.66 -24.88
N ASP A 16 -38.26 -19.53 -24.32
CA ASP A 16 -38.88 -18.48 -25.09
C ASP A 16 -37.88 -17.89 -26.13
N PRO A 17 -38.36 -17.67 -27.39
CA PRO A 17 -37.46 -17.18 -28.46
C PRO A 17 -36.75 -15.85 -28.17
N TRP A 18 -37.34 -14.97 -27.36
CA TRP A 18 -36.69 -13.72 -26.97
C TRP A 18 -35.53 -13.97 -26.01
N ILE A 19 -35.61 -14.97 -25.11
CA ILE A 19 -34.53 -15.37 -24.23
C ILE A 19 -33.39 -15.98 -25.07
N LEU A 20 -33.71 -16.85 -26.05
CA LEU A 20 -32.70 -17.41 -26.96
C LEU A 20 -31.92 -16.31 -27.71
N ALA A 21 -32.66 -15.28 -28.19
CA ALA A 21 -32.04 -14.14 -28.85
C ALA A 21 -31.12 -13.35 -27.89
N ASP A 22 -31.52 -13.11 -26.65
CA ASP A 22 -30.70 -12.41 -25.67
C ASP A 22 -29.48 -13.23 -25.22
N VAL A 23 -29.64 -14.54 -25.08
CA VAL A 23 -28.53 -15.47 -24.80
C VAL A 23 -27.53 -15.50 -25.96
N ALA A 24 -28.02 -15.57 -27.20
CA ALA A 24 -27.20 -15.60 -28.41
C ALA A 24 -26.23 -14.39 -28.48
N TYR A 25 -26.70 -13.23 -28.03
CA TYR A 25 -25.91 -11.98 -28.05
C TYR A 25 -25.32 -11.58 -26.69
N ALA A 26 -25.26 -12.54 -25.73
CA ALA A 26 -24.73 -12.32 -24.39
C ALA A 26 -25.36 -11.17 -23.62
N ARG A 27 -26.67 -10.98 -23.73
CA ARG A 27 -27.47 -9.93 -23.08
C ARG A 27 -28.34 -10.45 -21.93
N TYR A 28 -28.45 -11.78 -21.80
CA TYR A 28 -29.25 -12.40 -20.76
C TYR A 28 -28.45 -12.50 -19.44
N HIS A 29 -29.10 -12.16 -18.35
CA HIS A 29 -28.45 -12.03 -17.05
C HIS A 29 -28.06 -13.36 -16.40
N ASP A 30 -28.69 -14.47 -16.78
CA ASP A 30 -28.36 -15.82 -16.33
C ASP A 30 -28.27 -16.80 -17.51
N PRO A 31 -27.17 -16.75 -18.28
CA PRO A 31 -27.01 -17.65 -19.42
C PRO A 31 -27.01 -19.13 -19.05
N HIS A 32 -26.67 -19.49 -17.81
CA HIS A 32 -26.66 -20.88 -17.33
C HIS A 32 -28.06 -21.44 -17.16
N GLU A 33 -29.10 -20.63 -17.10
CA GLU A 33 -30.51 -21.08 -17.12
C GLU A 33 -30.85 -21.74 -18.46
N VAL A 34 -30.16 -21.38 -19.53
CA VAL A 34 -30.42 -21.81 -20.90
C VAL A 34 -29.31 -22.65 -21.48
N LEU A 35 -28.06 -22.16 -21.35
CA LEU A 35 -26.85 -22.81 -21.84
C LEU A 35 -26.37 -23.90 -20.86
N GLY A 36 -25.52 -24.81 -21.37
CA GLY A 36 -25.09 -25.96 -20.61
C GLY A 36 -26.13 -27.09 -20.67
N ALA A 37 -26.12 -27.95 -19.66
CA ALA A 37 -26.93 -29.16 -19.61
C ALA A 37 -28.10 -29.05 -18.63
N HIS A 38 -29.30 -29.34 -19.10
CA HIS A 38 -30.56 -29.27 -18.33
C HIS A 38 -31.32 -30.59 -18.44
N VAL A 39 -31.69 -31.18 -17.32
CA VAL A 39 -32.53 -32.39 -17.28
C VAL A 39 -33.98 -32.02 -17.54
N GLY A 40 -34.57 -32.58 -18.59
CA GLY A 40 -35.97 -32.44 -18.96
C GLY A 40 -36.71 -33.75 -18.84
N GLU A 41 -38.02 -33.72 -19.12
CA GLU A 41 -38.87 -34.91 -19.06
C GLU A 41 -38.46 -35.99 -20.07
N ASN A 42 -37.83 -35.58 -21.20
CA ASN A 42 -37.51 -36.47 -22.31
C ASN A 42 -36.01 -36.72 -22.50
N GLY A 43 -35.16 -36.25 -21.57
CA GLY A 43 -33.71 -36.41 -21.67
C GLY A 43 -32.96 -35.21 -21.13
N VAL A 44 -31.66 -35.16 -21.42
CA VAL A 44 -30.80 -34.04 -21.06
C VAL A 44 -30.63 -33.12 -22.27
N THR A 45 -31.08 -31.92 -22.16
CA THR A 45 -30.92 -30.85 -23.17
C THR A 45 -29.61 -30.16 -22.97
N ILE A 46 -28.76 -30.06 -23.99
CA ILE A 46 -27.49 -29.33 -23.96
C ILE A 46 -27.56 -28.23 -25.02
N ARG A 47 -27.39 -26.97 -24.60
CA ARG A 47 -27.32 -25.82 -25.48
C ARG A 47 -25.96 -25.13 -25.41
N THR A 48 -25.48 -24.67 -26.54
CA THR A 48 -24.25 -23.87 -26.66
C THR A 48 -24.43 -22.79 -27.73
N VAL A 49 -23.75 -21.65 -27.55
CA VAL A 49 -23.71 -20.58 -28.56
C VAL A 49 -22.46 -20.76 -29.40
N ARG A 50 -22.65 -20.98 -30.72
CA ARG A 50 -21.60 -21.10 -31.72
C ARG A 50 -22.02 -20.38 -32.99
N HIS A 51 -21.78 -19.07 -33.03
CA HIS A 51 -22.10 -18.27 -34.23
C HIS A 51 -21.26 -18.77 -35.41
N LEU A 52 -21.84 -18.79 -36.59
CA LEU A 52 -21.19 -19.16 -37.85
C LEU A 52 -20.60 -20.61 -37.87
N ALA A 53 -20.92 -21.46 -36.90
CA ALA A 53 -20.55 -22.86 -36.98
C ALA A 53 -21.30 -23.59 -38.10
N ASP A 54 -20.64 -24.42 -38.83
CA ASP A 54 -21.26 -25.28 -39.86
C ASP A 54 -21.84 -26.56 -39.24
N ASP A 55 -21.23 -27.07 -38.19
CA ASP A 55 -21.68 -28.25 -37.46
C ASP A 55 -21.28 -28.19 -35.99
N VAL A 56 -22.14 -28.65 -35.09
CA VAL A 56 -21.89 -28.78 -33.67
C VAL A 56 -22.32 -30.14 -33.17
N VAL A 57 -21.44 -30.83 -32.46
CA VAL A 57 -21.65 -32.16 -31.91
C VAL A 57 -21.30 -32.19 -30.43
N VAL A 58 -22.19 -32.70 -29.60
CA VAL A 58 -21.90 -33.01 -28.21
C VAL A 58 -21.17 -34.36 -28.11
N VAL A 59 -20.00 -34.38 -27.50
CA VAL A 59 -19.16 -35.53 -27.31
C VAL A 59 -19.20 -35.97 -25.86
N THR A 60 -19.55 -37.23 -25.61
CA THR A 60 -19.53 -37.84 -24.26
C THR A 60 -18.58 -39.02 -24.27
N LYS A 61 -18.31 -39.64 -23.12
CA LYS A 61 -17.55 -40.91 -23.04
C LYS A 61 -18.18 -42.03 -23.83
N ASP A 62 -19.51 -42.05 -23.95
CA ASP A 62 -20.29 -43.13 -24.53
C ASP A 62 -20.62 -42.91 -26.03
N GLY A 63 -20.33 -41.75 -26.58
CA GLY A 63 -20.57 -41.45 -27.99
C GLY A 63 -20.69 -39.99 -28.34
N THR A 64 -21.20 -39.76 -29.56
CA THR A 64 -21.39 -38.39 -30.10
C THR A 64 -22.86 -38.15 -30.40
N HIS A 65 -23.32 -36.93 -30.14
CA HIS A 65 -24.72 -36.51 -30.31
C HIS A 65 -24.75 -35.20 -31.13
N PRO A 66 -25.21 -35.29 -32.42
CA PRO A 66 -25.31 -34.10 -33.25
C PRO A 66 -26.27 -33.07 -32.64
N ALA A 67 -25.89 -31.82 -32.67
CA ALA A 67 -26.75 -30.71 -32.30
C ALA A 67 -27.46 -30.14 -33.55
N THR A 68 -28.60 -29.52 -33.32
CA THR A 68 -29.34 -28.78 -34.36
C THR A 68 -29.27 -27.31 -34.08
N HIS A 69 -29.17 -26.48 -35.12
CA HIS A 69 -29.25 -25.04 -34.98
C HIS A 69 -30.67 -24.65 -34.55
N GLU A 70 -30.85 -23.99 -33.43
CA GLU A 70 -32.13 -23.62 -32.87
C GLU A 70 -32.52 -22.17 -33.29
N GLN A 71 -31.67 -21.19 -32.93
CA GLN A 71 -31.89 -19.78 -33.27
C GLN A 71 -30.59 -18.97 -33.08
N ASP A 72 -30.29 -18.03 -33.99
CA ASP A 72 -29.25 -16.99 -33.85
C ASP A 72 -27.87 -17.48 -33.37
N GLY A 73 -27.46 -18.69 -33.79
CA GLY A 73 -26.20 -19.30 -33.38
C GLY A 73 -26.28 -20.13 -32.09
N VAL A 74 -27.48 -20.29 -31.52
CA VAL A 74 -27.72 -21.27 -30.46
C VAL A 74 -27.94 -22.63 -31.09
N TRP A 75 -27.19 -23.63 -30.61
CA TRP A 75 -27.26 -25.05 -31.00
C TRP A 75 -27.79 -25.88 -29.85
N VAL A 76 -28.60 -26.88 -30.13
CA VAL A 76 -29.22 -27.75 -29.13
C VAL A 76 -29.07 -29.21 -29.49
N ALA A 77 -28.65 -30.04 -28.54
CA ALA A 77 -28.73 -31.48 -28.60
C ALA A 77 -29.54 -32.01 -27.42
N VAL A 78 -30.23 -33.14 -27.63
CA VAL A 78 -30.95 -33.83 -26.54
C VAL A 78 -30.40 -35.24 -26.43
N LEU A 79 -29.87 -35.58 -25.27
CA LEU A 79 -29.28 -36.85 -24.94
C LEU A 79 -30.29 -37.70 -24.15
N PRO A 80 -30.32 -39.01 -24.38
CA PRO A 80 -31.16 -39.93 -23.59
C PRO A 80 -30.65 -40.05 -22.16
N GLY A 81 -31.57 -40.20 -21.19
CA GLY A 81 -31.21 -40.37 -19.78
C GLY A 81 -31.72 -39.19 -18.92
N GLN A 82 -31.44 -39.28 -17.62
CA GLN A 82 -31.86 -38.31 -16.61
C GLN A 82 -30.67 -37.82 -15.75
N GLU A 83 -29.46 -38.16 -16.13
CA GLU A 83 -28.22 -37.72 -15.49
C GLU A 83 -27.39 -36.92 -16.50
N VAL A 84 -26.87 -35.79 -16.06
CA VAL A 84 -26.00 -34.94 -16.87
C VAL A 84 -24.64 -35.67 -17.03
N PRO A 85 -24.25 -36.05 -18.28
CA PRO A 85 -22.95 -36.67 -18.51
C PRO A 85 -21.82 -35.62 -18.44
N ASP A 86 -20.58 -36.08 -18.24
CA ASP A 86 -19.42 -35.28 -18.63
C ASP A 86 -19.36 -35.23 -20.18
N TYR A 87 -19.23 -33.98 -20.71
CA TYR A 87 -19.27 -33.78 -22.15
C TYR A 87 -18.30 -32.68 -22.62
N ARG A 88 -18.04 -32.70 -23.93
CA ARG A 88 -17.34 -31.64 -24.65
C ARG A 88 -18.15 -31.24 -25.87
N ILE A 89 -17.84 -30.06 -26.43
CA ILE A 89 -18.48 -29.56 -27.65
C ILE A 89 -17.45 -29.63 -28.79
N LYS A 90 -17.77 -30.41 -29.82
CA LYS A 90 -17.02 -30.46 -31.07
C LYS A 90 -17.68 -29.51 -32.06
N VAL A 91 -16.91 -28.53 -32.55
CA VAL A 91 -17.41 -27.48 -33.45
C VAL A 91 -16.61 -27.49 -34.73
N THR A 92 -17.29 -27.34 -35.86
CA THR A 92 -16.69 -27.24 -37.20
C THR A 92 -16.99 -25.88 -37.81
N TYR A 93 -15.94 -25.23 -38.30
CA TYR A 93 -15.98 -24.00 -39.07
C TYR A 93 -15.19 -24.21 -40.37
N GLY A 94 -15.88 -24.30 -41.52
CA GLY A 94 -15.24 -24.64 -42.78
C GLY A 94 -14.51 -26.01 -42.71
N ASP A 95 -13.21 -25.99 -42.92
CA ASP A 95 -12.38 -27.22 -42.90
C ASP A 95 -11.78 -27.49 -41.51
N GLU A 96 -11.96 -26.56 -40.54
CA GLU A 96 -11.40 -26.68 -39.18
C GLU A 96 -12.43 -27.24 -38.21
N THR A 97 -11.98 -28.26 -37.45
CA THR A 97 -12.79 -28.88 -36.39
C THR A 97 -12.01 -28.90 -35.09
N THR A 98 -12.64 -28.38 -34.03
CA THR A 98 -12.05 -28.34 -32.69
C THR A 98 -13.02 -28.96 -31.67
N THR A 99 -12.44 -29.53 -30.59
CA THR A 99 -13.22 -29.98 -29.43
C THR A 99 -12.85 -29.14 -28.24
N VAL A 100 -13.84 -28.49 -27.65
CA VAL A 100 -13.66 -27.57 -26.52
C VAL A 100 -14.56 -27.96 -25.35
N ASP A 101 -14.20 -27.56 -24.15
CA ASP A 101 -15.06 -27.69 -23.00
C ASP A 101 -16.15 -26.58 -23.01
N ASP A 102 -17.23 -26.81 -22.28
CA ASP A 102 -18.35 -25.87 -22.20
C ASP A 102 -18.29 -25.07 -20.88
N PRO A 103 -18.11 -23.73 -20.92
CA PRO A 103 -18.12 -22.91 -19.73
C PRO A 103 -19.39 -23.06 -18.87
N TYR A 104 -20.53 -23.35 -19.52
CA TYR A 104 -21.85 -23.34 -18.88
C TYR A 104 -22.24 -24.67 -18.21
N ARG A 105 -21.34 -25.65 -18.19
CA ARG A 105 -21.56 -26.90 -17.45
C ARG A 105 -21.14 -26.86 -15.99
N TYR A 106 -20.50 -25.79 -15.54
CA TYR A 106 -19.91 -25.65 -14.21
C TYR A 106 -20.86 -24.95 -13.24
N MET A 107 -20.83 -25.41 -11.99
CA MET A 107 -21.53 -24.77 -10.87
C MET A 107 -20.85 -23.42 -10.53
N PRO A 108 -21.55 -22.51 -9.79
CA PRO A 108 -20.93 -21.28 -9.31
C PRO A 108 -19.64 -21.52 -8.53
N THR A 109 -18.63 -20.70 -8.79
CA THR A 109 -17.33 -20.78 -8.13
C THR A 109 -17.29 -20.08 -6.77
N LEU A 110 -18.31 -19.24 -6.49
CA LEU A 110 -18.56 -18.63 -5.18
C LEU A 110 -19.67 -19.40 -4.48
N GLY A 111 -19.49 -19.64 -3.18
CA GLY A 111 -20.51 -20.23 -2.30
C GLY A 111 -21.55 -19.21 -1.83
N GLU A 112 -22.63 -19.71 -1.24
CA GLU A 112 -23.70 -18.86 -0.66
C GLU A 112 -23.17 -17.98 0.47
N MET A 113 -22.19 -18.47 1.25
CA MET A 113 -21.56 -17.69 2.32
C MET A 113 -20.76 -16.51 1.74
N ASP A 114 -20.05 -16.71 0.65
CA ASP A 114 -19.27 -15.64 0.01
C ASP A 114 -20.19 -14.54 -0.52
N THR A 115 -21.24 -14.91 -1.24
CA THR A 115 -22.21 -13.93 -1.77
C THR A 115 -22.94 -13.19 -0.66
N TYR A 116 -23.26 -13.88 0.45
CA TYR A 116 -23.83 -13.25 1.64
C TYR A 116 -22.87 -12.23 2.28
N LEU A 117 -21.60 -12.62 2.51
CA LEU A 117 -20.60 -11.74 3.11
C LEU A 117 -20.28 -10.53 2.21
N ILE A 118 -20.29 -10.71 0.89
CA ILE A 118 -20.11 -9.61 -0.08
C ILE A 118 -21.29 -8.63 0.03
N ALA A 119 -22.53 -9.12 0.04
CA ALA A 119 -23.72 -8.29 0.15
C ALA A 119 -23.76 -7.50 1.48
N GLU A 120 -23.27 -8.10 2.58
CA GLU A 120 -23.13 -7.43 3.88
C GLU A 120 -21.92 -6.49 3.97
N GLY A 121 -21.02 -6.51 2.98
CA GLY A 121 -19.78 -5.74 3.01
C GLY A 121 -18.79 -6.21 4.09
N ARG A 122 -18.69 -7.51 4.33
CA ARG A 122 -17.90 -8.12 5.41
C ARG A 122 -16.97 -9.24 4.99
N HIS A 123 -16.70 -9.40 3.71
CA HIS A 123 -15.80 -10.44 3.22
C HIS A 123 -14.34 -10.00 3.38
N GLU A 124 -13.68 -10.42 4.45
CA GLU A 124 -12.31 -10.01 4.79
C GLU A 124 -11.25 -10.58 3.82
N GLU A 125 -11.56 -11.65 3.12
CA GLU A 125 -10.69 -12.32 2.12
C GLU A 125 -11.30 -12.20 0.71
N LEU A 126 -11.74 -11.00 0.36
CA LEU A 126 -12.47 -10.72 -0.88
C LEU A 126 -11.69 -11.12 -2.14
N TRP A 127 -10.35 -11.01 -2.11
CA TRP A 127 -9.46 -11.38 -3.21
C TRP A 127 -9.41 -12.89 -3.50
N GLU A 128 -9.88 -13.73 -2.59
CA GLU A 128 -9.95 -15.17 -2.78
C GLU A 128 -11.11 -15.60 -3.68
N VAL A 129 -12.14 -14.76 -3.80
CA VAL A 129 -13.39 -15.10 -4.46
C VAL A 129 -13.76 -14.21 -5.62
N LEU A 130 -13.34 -12.93 -5.64
CA LEU A 130 -13.47 -12.02 -6.77
C LEU A 130 -12.16 -11.94 -7.55
N GLY A 131 -12.25 -11.54 -8.81
CA GLY A 131 -11.11 -11.48 -9.73
C GLY A 131 -11.02 -12.71 -10.61
N ALA A 132 -9.79 -13.09 -10.96
CA ALA A 132 -9.48 -14.24 -11.81
C ALA A 132 -8.68 -15.29 -11.04
N HIS A 133 -9.20 -16.52 -10.98
CA HIS A 133 -8.61 -17.62 -10.22
C HIS A 133 -8.50 -18.88 -11.07
N VAL A 134 -7.29 -19.41 -11.22
CA VAL A 134 -7.06 -20.70 -11.89
C VAL A 134 -7.71 -21.81 -11.06
N LYS A 135 -8.48 -22.67 -11.70
CA LYS A 135 -9.18 -23.81 -11.09
C LYS A 135 -8.93 -25.08 -11.89
N HIS A 136 -8.92 -26.20 -11.18
CA HIS A 136 -8.77 -27.53 -11.74
C HIS A 136 -9.98 -28.38 -11.37
N TYR A 137 -10.54 -29.08 -12.34
CA TYR A 137 -11.66 -30.00 -12.15
C TYR A 137 -11.32 -31.35 -12.76
N ASP A 138 -11.46 -32.41 -11.96
CA ASP A 138 -11.35 -33.79 -12.44
C ASP A 138 -12.70 -34.30 -12.96
N GLY A 139 -12.70 -34.98 -14.10
CA GLY A 139 -13.90 -35.56 -14.66
C GLY A 139 -13.63 -36.88 -15.38
N PRO A 140 -14.68 -37.65 -15.70
CA PRO A 140 -14.58 -38.91 -16.45
C PRO A 140 -13.92 -38.79 -17.82
N MET A 141 -13.92 -37.61 -18.42
CA MET A 141 -13.27 -37.33 -19.71
C MET A 141 -11.91 -36.61 -19.55
N GLY A 142 -11.33 -36.61 -18.35
CA GLY A 142 -10.03 -36.03 -18.02
C GLY A 142 -10.11 -34.77 -17.18
N GLU A 143 -8.95 -34.30 -16.75
CA GLU A 143 -8.77 -33.06 -16.01
C GLU A 143 -9.04 -31.84 -16.90
N VAL A 144 -9.64 -30.81 -16.31
CA VAL A 144 -9.87 -29.53 -16.96
C VAL A 144 -9.27 -28.42 -16.07
N GLU A 145 -8.35 -27.68 -16.67
CA GLU A 145 -7.84 -26.44 -16.12
C GLU A 145 -8.54 -25.26 -16.79
N GLY A 146 -8.79 -24.20 -16.04
CA GLY A 146 -9.37 -22.97 -16.54
C GLY A 146 -9.34 -21.87 -15.50
N THR A 147 -9.93 -20.73 -15.82
CA THR A 147 -9.98 -19.57 -14.91
C THR A 147 -11.43 -19.24 -14.56
N ALA A 148 -11.70 -19.11 -13.26
CA ALA A 148 -12.92 -18.56 -12.73
C ALA A 148 -12.79 -17.04 -12.67
N PHE A 149 -13.69 -16.32 -13.33
CA PHE A 149 -13.78 -14.87 -13.32
C PHE A 149 -15.00 -14.45 -12.51
N ALA A 150 -14.83 -13.48 -11.60
CA ALA A 150 -15.92 -12.93 -10.80
C ALA A 150 -15.72 -11.43 -10.59
N VAL A 151 -16.81 -10.65 -10.75
CA VAL A 151 -16.79 -9.20 -10.62
C VAL A 151 -18.08 -8.69 -9.98
N TRP A 152 -17.95 -7.67 -9.13
CA TRP A 152 -19.09 -6.97 -8.55
C TRP A 152 -19.51 -5.81 -9.44
N ALA A 153 -20.70 -5.90 -10.02
CA ALA A 153 -21.29 -4.91 -10.91
C ALA A 153 -22.84 -4.94 -10.81
N PRO A 154 -23.42 -4.47 -9.69
CA PRO A 154 -24.84 -4.67 -9.37
C PRO A 154 -25.80 -3.96 -10.30
N ASN A 155 -25.38 -2.92 -11.01
CA ASN A 155 -26.24 -2.14 -11.90
C ASN A 155 -26.02 -2.46 -13.40
N ALA A 156 -25.13 -3.38 -13.72
CA ALA A 156 -24.96 -3.87 -15.08
C ALA A 156 -26.17 -4.70 -15.51
N ARG A 157 -26.59 -4.59 -16.78
CA ARG A 157 -27.65 -5.41 -17.35
C ARG A 157 -27.17 -6.78 -17.77
N ALA A 158 -25.93 -6.86 -18.23
CA ALA A 158 -25.22 -8.07 -18.58
C ALA A 158 -23.70 -7.84 -18.44
N VAL A 159 -22.96 -8.89 -18.20
CA VAL A 159 -21.50 -8.86 -18.11
C VAL A 159 -20.93 -10.03 -18.89
N ARG A 160 -19.82 -9.81 -19.58
CA ARG A 160 -19.07 -10.85 -20.26
C ARG A 160 -17.56 -10.63 -20.05
N VAL A 161 -16.80 -11.71 -20.07
CA VAL A 161 -15.35 -11.63 -19.99
C VAL A 161 -14.74 -11.70 -21.38
N VAL A 162 -13.82 -10.80 -21.70
CA VAL A 162 -13.13 -10.71 -22.97
C VAL A 162 -11.63 -10.79 -22.75
N GLY A 163 -10.92 -11.39 -23.68
CA GLY A 163 -9.47 -11.53 -23.57
C GLY A 163 -8.83 -12.21 -24.78
N ASP A 164 -7.56 -12.53 -24.67
CA ASP A 164 -6.80 -13.21 -25.72
C ASP A 164 -7.44 -14.55 -26.14
N PHE A 165 -8.09 -15.23 -25.18
CA PHE A 165 -8.67 -16.55 -25.33
C PHE A 165 -9.95 -16.57 -26.19
N ASN A 166 -10.58 -15.44 -26.44
CA ASN A 166 -11.77 -15.31 -27.26
C ASN A 166 -11.68 -14.17 -28.27
N TYR A 167 -10.46 -13.77 -28.64
CA TYR A 167 -10.21 -12.68 -29.60
C TYR A 167 -10.90 -11.36 -29.21
N TRP A 168 -11.10 -11.14 -27.91
CA TRP A 168 -11.78 -9.97 -27.35
C TRP A 168 -13.26 -9.85 -27.75
N ASP A 169 -13.88 -10.96 -28.13
CA ASP A 169 -15.32 -11.09 -28.39
C ASP A 169 -15.97 -11.94 -27.29
N GLY A 170 -16.77 -11.29 -26.44
CA GLY A 170 -17.39 -11.92 -25.28
C GLY A 170 -18.73 -12.62 -25.55
N THR A 171 -19.19 -12.76 -26.80
CA THR A 171 -20.50 -13.34 -27.10
C THR A 171 -20.65 -14.79 -26.65
N ALA A 172 -19.53 -15.55 -26.60
CA ALA A 172 -19.50 -16.92 -26.10
C ALA A 172 -19.08 -17.05 -24.62
N THR A 173 -18.87 -15.94 -23.93
CA THR A 173 -18.40 -15.91 -22.55
C THR A 173 -19.21 -14.95 -21.68
N ALA A 174 -20.54 -14.99 -21.85
CA ALA A 174 -21.48 -14.28 -20.99
C ALA A 174 -21.43 -14.85 -19.56
N MET A 175 -21.37 -13.96 -18.58
CA MET A 175 -21.33 -14.31 -17.16
C MET A 175 -22.74 -14.35 -16.58
N ARG A 176 -22.94 -15.18 -15.55
CA ARG A 176 -24.22 -15.24 -14.82
C ARG A 176 -24.21 -14.30 -13.64
N SER A 177 -25.35 -13.68 -13.41
CA SER A 177 -25.62 -12.92 -12.19
C SER A 177 -25.85 -13.88 -11.01
N LEU A 178 -25.19 -13.61 -9.89
CA LEU A 178 -25.46 -14.30 -8.61
C LEU A 178 -26.48 -13.54 -7.75
N GLY A 179 -27.50 -12.99 -8.42
CA GLY A 179 -28.67 -12.38 -7.79
C GLY A 179 -28.37 -11.11 -7.00
N SER A 180 -28.91 -11.01 -5.78
CA SER A 180 -28.86 -9.81 -4.94
C SER A 180 -27.47 -9.44 -4.44
N SER A 181 -26.46 -10.32 -4.60
CA SER A 181 -25.07 -9.99 -4.28
C SER A 181 -24.47 -8.95 -5.22
N GLY A 182 -25.03 -8.81 -6.44
CA GLY A 182 -24.47 -7.96 -7.49
C GLY A 182 -23.22 -8.53 -8.16
N VAL A 183 -22.84 -9.76 -7.85
CA VAL A 183 -21.67 -10.44 -8.41
C VAL A 183 -22.05 -11.16 -9.70
N TRP A 184 -21.17 -11.08 -10.69
CA TRP A 184 -21.22 -11.84 -11.94
C TRP A 184 -20.05 -12.81 -11.98
N GLU A 185 -20.27 -14.04 -12.47
CA GLU A 185 -19.23 -15.06 -12.48
C GLU A 185 -19.31 -15.96 -13.72
N LEU A 186 -18.15 -16.50 -14.14
CA LEU A 186 -18.05 -17.53 -15.15
C LEU A 186 -16.71 -18.27 -14.98
N PHE A 187 -16.75 -19.60 -15.05
CA PHE A 187 -15.54 -20.40 -15.25
C PHE A 187 -15.30 -20.57 -16.76
N VAL A 188 -14.11 -20.21 -17.23
CA VAL A 188 -13.73 -20.37 -18.65
C VAL A 188 -12.63 -21.44 -18.76
N PRO A 189 -12.96 -22.64 -19.28
CA PRO A 189 -12.00 -23.72 -19.48
C PRO A 189 -10.90 -23.32 -20.47
N GLY A 190 -9.68 -23.83 -20.22
CA GLY A 190 -8.54 -23.62 -21.11
C GLY A 190 -7.86 -22.26 -21.00
N VAL A 191 -8.33 -21.38 -20.09
CA VAL A 191 -7.70 -20.11 -19.80
C VAL A 191 -6.79 -20.26 -18.58
N GLY A 192 -5.50 -20.00 -18.77
CA GLY A 192 -4.49 -20.16 -17.73
C GLY A 192 -3.73 -18.87 -17.41
N VAL A 193 -2.71 -19.01 -16.56
CA VAL A 193 -1.79 -17.94 -16.16
C VAL A 193 -1.19 -17.24 -17.39
N GLY A 194 -1.15 -15.90 -17.34
CA GLY A 194 -0.63 -15.05 -18.40
C GLY A 194 -1.69 -14.55 -19.40
N ALA A 195 -2.90 -15.09 -19.37
CA ALA A 195 -3.99 -14.62 -20.22
C ALA A 195 -4.38 -13.18 -19.86
N ARG A 196 -4.49 -12.32 -20.86
CA ARG A 196 -4.96 -10.94 -20.71
C ARG A 196 -6.46 -10.90 -20.86
N TYR A 197 -7.12 -10.14 -19.99
CA TYR A 197 -8.57 -10.05 -19.98
C TYR A 197 -9.08 -8.70 -19.49
N LYS A 198 -10.36 -8.43 -19.81
CA LYS A 198 -11.19 -7.37 -19.23
C LYS A 198 -12.59 -7.88 -19.01
N PHE A 199 -13.38 -7.15 -18.21
CA PHE A 199 -14.81 -7.32 -18.18
C PHE A 199 -15.47 -6.33 -19.16
N GLU A 200 -16.47 -6.79 -19.87
CA GLU A 200 -17.28 -5.96 -20.76
C GLU A 200 -18.69 -5.89 -20.19
N LEU A 201 -19.11 -4.68 -19.78
CA LEU A 201 -20.34 -4.45 -19.05
C LEU A 201 -21.36 -3.75 -19.95
N CYS A 202 -22.59 -4.27 -19.97
CA CYS A 202 -23.73 -3.62 -20.59
C CYS A 202 -24.36 -2.64 -19.60
N PHE A 203 -24.28 -1.35 -19.89
CA PHE A 203 -24.85 -0.32 -19.05
C PHE A 203 -26.38 -0.22 -19.20
N ALA A 204 -27.03 0.58 -18.35
CA ALA A 204 -28.48 0.73 -18.35
C ALA A 204 -29.08 1.23 -19.70
N ASP A 205 -28.28 2.00 -20.45
CA ASP A 205 -28.63 2.50 -21.79
C ASP A 205 -28.44 1.46 -22.91
N GLY A 206 -27.92 0.30 -22.60
CA GLY A 206 -27.61 -0.78 -23.54
C GLY A 206 -26.24 -0.70 -24.22
N SER A 207 -25.44 0.31 -23.91
CA SER A 207 -24.05 0.41 -24.41
C SER A 207 -23.11 -0.56 -23.68
N TRP A 208 -22.10 -1.05 -24.40
CA TRP A 208 -21.08 -1.94 -23.85
C TRP A 208 -19.76 -1.22 -23.61
N HIS A 209 -19.18 -1.44 -22.44
CA HIS A 209 -17.95 -0.80 -22.01
C HIS A 209 -16.98 -1.83 -21.44
N GLN A 210 -15.72 -1.76 -21.88
CA GLN A 210 -14.65 -2.59 -21.35
C GLN A 210 -14.02 -1.94 -20.12
N LYS A 211 -13.90 -2.72 -19.05
CA LYS A 211 -13.31 -2.32 -17.76
C LYS A 211 -12.21 -3.30 -17.35
N ALA A 212 -11.11 -2.75 -16.81
CA ALA A 212 -10.15 -3.57 -16.10
C ALA A 212 -10.80 -4.19 -14.85
N ASP A 213 -10.31 -5.34 -14.44
CA ASP A 213 -10.80 -6.00 -13.22
C ASP A 213 -10.39 -5.22 -11.96
N PRO A 214 -11.33 -4.76 -11.13
CA PRO A 214 -11.01 -4.09 -9.87
C PRO A 214 -10.20 -4.94 -8.90
N MET A 215 -10.31 -6.27 -9.01
CA MET A 215 -9.63 -7.25 -8.16
C MET A 215 -8.43 -7.91 -8.86
N ALA A 216 -7.97 -7.34 -9.98
CA ALA A 216 -6.81 -7.87 -10.69
C ALA A 216 -5.58 -7.96 -9.78
N ARG A 217 -4.95 -9.13 -9.73
CA ARG A 217 -3.72 -9.37 -8.97
C ARG A 217 -2.44 -9.14 -9.81
N ALA A 218 -2.60 -9.02 -11.12
CA ALA A 218 -1.55 -8.63 -12.07
C ALA A 218 -2.16 -7.86 -13.24
N THR A 219 -1.34 -7.03 -13.89
CA THR A 219 -1.75 -6.18 -15.01
C THR A 219 -0.71 -6.18 -16.11
N GLU A 220 -1.10 -5.71 -17.29
CA GLU A 220 -0.13 -5.32 -18.32
C GLU A 220 0.69 -4.11 -17.86
N VAL A 221 1.85 -3.93 -18.50
CA VAL A 221 2.67 -2.72 -18.31
C VAL A 221 1.98 -1.54 -18.98
N PRO A 222 1.75 -0.42 -18.29
CA PRO A 222 1.22 0.78 -18.92
C PRO A 222 2.03 1.26 -20.15
N PRO A 223 1.39 1.78 -21.19
CA PRO A 223 0.01 2.29 -21.25
C PRO A 223 -1.07 1.23 -21.55
N ALA A 224 -0.72 -0.03 -21.71
CA ALA A 224 -1.70 -1.09 -21.81
C ALA A 224 -2.50 -1.24 -20.51
N THR A 225 -3.76 -1.67 -20.60
CA THR A 225 -4.73 -1.55 -19.50
C THR A 225 -5.45 -2.86 -19.14
N ALA A 226 -5.09 -3.98 -19.78
CA ALA A 226 -5.72 -5.24 -19.47
C ALA A 226 -5.21 -5.81 -18.12
N SER A 227 -6.08 -6.53 -17.46
CA SER A 227 -5.75 -7.38 -16.33
C SER A 227 -5.11 -8.69 -16.82
N VAL A 228 -4.31 -9.34 -16.00
CA VAL A 228 -3.59 -10.57 -16.34
C VAL A 228 -3.92 -11.65 -15.33
N VAL A 229 -4.27 -12.83 -15.81
CA VAL A 229 -4.46 -14.00 -14.94
C VAL A 229 -3.12 -14.40 -14.34
N THR A 230 -3.06 -14.51 -13.03
CA THR A 230 -1.85 -14.88 -12.29
C THR A 230 -2.17 -15.86 -11.18
N ASP A 231 -1.14 -16.58 -10.75
CA ASP A 231 -1.17 -17.42 -9.56
C ASP A 231 0.09 -17.14 -8.73
N GLN A 232 0.12 -17.60 -7.49
CA GLN A 232 1.28 -17.44 -6.63
C GLN A 232 2.18 -18.65 -6.73
N PHE A 233 3.44 -18.41 -7.11
CA PHE A 233 4.47 -19.46 -7.19
C PHE A 233 5.63 -19.19 -6.21
N HIS A 234 5.68 -18.00 -5.58
CA HIS A 234 6.71 -17.66 -4.61
C HIS A 234 6.53 -18.47 -3.32
N GLU A 235 7.59 -19.14 -2.88
CA GLU A 235 7.67 -19.80 -1.58
C GLU A 235 8.40 -18.86 -0.60
N TRP A 236 7.73 -18.50 0.51
CA TRP A 236 8.27 -17.61 1.52
C TRP A 236 9.33 -18.28 2.38
N GLU A 237 10.43 -17.58 2.62
CA GLU A 237 11.52 -17.99 3.51
C GLU A 237 11.64 -17.09 4.76
N ASP A 238 10.64 -16.28 5.05
CA ASP A 238 10.61 -15.27 6.12
C ASP A 238 9.89 -15.72 7.41
N GLN A 239 9.74 -17.03 7.65
CA GLN A 239 8.98 -17.56 8.80
C GLN A 239 9.51 -17.05 10.15
N GLU A 240 10.83 -16.89 10.28
CA GLU A 240 11.44 -16.38 11.52
C GLU A 240 11.04 -14.91 11.76
N TRP A 241 11.06 -14.10 10.72
CA TRP A 241 10.61 -12.70 10.77
C TRP A 241 9.14 -12.60 11.16
N MET A 242 8.27 -13.37 10.50
CA MET A 242 6.82 -13.35 10.75
C MET A 242 6.49 -13.81 12.18
N ALA A 243 7.18 -14.80 12.71
CA ALA A 243 7.02 -15.25 14.09
C ALA A 243 7.47 -14.17 15.10
N LYS A 244 8.60 -13.52 14.84
CA LYS A 244 9.09 -12.41 15.65
C LYS A 244 8.13 -11.23 15.62
N ARG A 245 7.65 -10.84 14.43
CA ARG A 245 6.66 -9.76 14.26
C ARG A 245 5.40 -10.02 15.09
N ALA A 246 4.85 -11.21 15.02
CA ALA A 246 3.63 -11.58 15.73
C ALA A 246 3.75 -11.51 17.27
N SER A 247 4.98 -11.57 17.81
CA SER A 247 5.26 -11.53 19.24
C SER A 247 5.85 -10.22 19.76
N THR A 248 6.02 -9.23 18.89
CA THR A 248 6.69 -7.95 19.21
C THR A 248 5.74 -6.78 18.94
N ASP A 249 5.79 -5.77 19.82
CA ASP A 249 5.16 -4.47 19.56
C ASP A 249 6.19 -3.54 18.90
N PRO A 250 6.05 -3.23 17.59
CA PRO A 250 7.01 -2.39 16.90
C PRO A 250 7.00 -0.93 17.38
N HIS A 251 5.90 -0.47 17.97
CA HIS A 251 5.77 0.90 18.48
C HIS A 251 6.69 1.16 19.68
N SER A 252 6.99 0.13 20.44
CA SER A 252 7.87 0.16 21.62
C SER A 252 9.35 -0.08 21.29
N GLY A 253 9.69 -0.33 20.03
CA GLY A 253 11.05 -0.60 19.55
C GLY A 253 11.66 0.57 18.79
N PRO A 254 12.95 0.44 18.43
CA PRO A 254 13.59 1.40 17.53
C PRO A 254 12.96 1.31 16.14
N MET A 255 12.69 2.46 15.53
CA MET A 255 12.16 2.54 14.18
C MET A 255 12.77 3.72 13.43
N SER A 256 13.60 3.41 12.46
CA SER A 256 14.09 4.36 11.46
C SER A 256 13.74 3.85 10.07
N ILE A 257 13.01 4.65 9.34
CA ILE A 257 12.36 4.29 8.09
C ILE A 257 13.10 4.94 6.93
N TYR A 258 13.47 4.13 5.95
CA TYR A 258 14.02 4.59 4.67
C TYR A 258 12.92 4.58 3.61
N GLU A 259 12.44 5.76 3.22
CA GLU A 259 11.37 5.92 2.24
C GLU A 259 11.93 5.86 0.82
N VAL A 260 11.36 5.00 -0.03
CA VAL A 260 11.90 4.66 -1.35
C VAL A 260 10.85 4.77 -2.45
N HIS A 261 11.19 5.49 -3.52
CA HIS A 261 10.50 5.37 -4.80
C HIS A 261 11.26 4.37 -5.68
N ILE A 262 10.62 3.25 -6.00
CA ILE A 262 11.25 2.09 -6.66
C ILE A 262 11.88 2.48 -7.99
N GLY A 263 11.19 3.26 -8.81
CA GLY A 263 11.61 3.59 -10.18
C GLY A 263 12.80 4.54 -10.28
N SER A 264 13.15 5.28 -9.21
CA SER A 264 14.18 6.32 -9.25
C SER A 264 15.28 6.17 -8.20
N TRP A 265 15.24 5.16 -7.35
CA TRP A 265 16.40 4.84 -6.50
C TRP A 265 17.63 4.49 -7.36
N ARG A 266 17.46 3.56 -8.28
CA ARG A 266 18.33 3.32 -9.45
C ARG A 266 17.46 2.89 -10.62
N GLN A 267 17.51 3.63 -11.72
CA GLN A 267 16.75 3.27 -12.91
C GLN A 267 17.21 1.94 -13.50
N GLY A 268 16.26 1.21 -14.09
CA GLY A 268 16.52 -0.06 -14.75
C GLY A 268 16.55 -1.27 -13.82
N LEU A 269 16.41 -1.08 -12.50
CA LEU A 269 16.23 -2.17 -11.56
C LEU A 269 14.74 -2.56 -11.47
N GLY A 270 14.47 -3.86 -11.59
CA GLY A 270 13.20 -4.44 -11.21
C GLY A 270 13.19 -4.83 -9.72
N PHE A 271 12.11 -5.45 -9.26
CA PHE A 271 12.00 -5.92 -7.87
C PHE A 271 13.16 -6.83 -7.46
N ARG A 272 13.61 -7.74 -8.34
CA ARG A 272 14.74 -8.63 -8.05
C ARG A 272 16.09 -7.90 -8.01
N GLY A 273 16.30 -6.94 -8.90
CA GLY A 273 17.52 -6.12 -8.88
C GLY A 273 17.59 -5.23 -7.63
N LEU A 274 16.44 -4.74 -7.15
CA LEU A 274 16.38 -4.03 -5.87
C LEU A 274 16.69 -4.95 -4.69
N ALA A 275 16.26 -6.21 -4.72
CA ALA A 275 16.64 -7.17 -3.68
C ALA A 275 18.16 -7.36 -3.60
N GLU A 276 18.85 -7.32 -4.72
CA GLU A 276 20.31 -7.48 -4.78
C GLU A 276 21.08 -6.22 -4.34
N GLU A 277 20.56 -5.02 -4.61
CA GLU A 277 21.27 -3.76 -4.38
C GLU A 277 20.72 -2.96 -3.18
N LEU A 278 19.40 -2.79 -3.06
CA LEU A 278 18.78 -2.01 -2.00
C LEU A 278 18.89 -2.70 -0.64
N VAL A 279 18.68 -4.01 -0.57
CA VAL A 279 18.66 -4.74 0.70
C VAL A 279 20.01 -4.64 1.44
N PRO A 280 21.16 -4.94 0.82
CA PRO A 280 22.45 -4.76 1.50
C PRO A 280 22.73 -3.28 1.84
N TYR A 281 22.35 -2.34 0.98
CA TYR A 281 22.54 -0.92 1.24
C TYR A 281 21.79 -0.45 2.48
N VAL A 282 20.51 -0.75 2.58
CA VAL A 282 19.66 -0.37 3.74
C VAL A 282 20.15 -1.04 5.02
N LYS A 283 20.59 -2.30 4.92
CA LYS A 283 21.15 -3.04 6.07
C LYS A 283 22.44 -2.39 6.58
N GLU A 284 23.34 -2.01 5.69
CA GLU A 284 24.59 -1.33 6.04
C GLU A 284 24.34 0.05 6.63
N ALA A 285 23.40 0.82 6.04
CA ALA A 285 22.97 2.11 6.57
C ALA A 285 22.21 2.01 7.91
N GLY A 286 21.85 0.81 8.35
CA GLY A 286 21.30 0.54 9.68
C GLY A 286 19.81 0.88 9.85
N PHE A 287 19.07 1.21 8.81
CA PHE A 287 17.63 1.44 8.88
C PHE A 287 16.90 0.17 9.31
N THR A 288 15.80 0.33 10.04
CA THR A 288 15.00 -0.78 10.54
C THR A 288 13.89 -1.19 9.57
N HIS A 289 13.40 -0.25 8.77
CA HIS A 289 12.30 -0.44 7.83
C HIS A 289 12.58 0.25 6.50
N VAL A 290 11.99 -0.28 5.44
CA VAL A 290 11.82 0.40 4.16
C VAL A 290 10.34 0.73 4.00
N GLU A 291 10.03 1.96 3.60
CA GLU A 291 8.70 2.38 3.20
C GLU A 291 8.69 2.66 1.70
N PHE A 292 7.96 1.86 0.93
CA PHE A 292 7.82 2.10 -0.50
C PHE A 292 6.68 3.07 -0.78
N LEU A 293 6.94 4.08 -1.61
CA LEU A 293 5.87 4.87 -2.24
C LEU A 293 4.89 3.90 -2.93
N PRO A 294 3.65 4.32 -3.24
CA PRO A 294 2.60 3.40 -3.63
C PRO A 294 3.04 2.41 -4.71
N VAL A 295 2.95 1.12 -4.39
CA VAL A 295 3.34 0.01 -5.29
C VAL A 295 2.17 -0.52 -6.09
N ALA A 296 0.93 -0.14 -5.76
CA ALA A 296 -0.25 -0.54 -6.52
C ALA A 296 -0.22 0.02 -7.94
N GLU A 297 -0.75 -0.72 -8.92
CA GLU A 297 -0.70 -0.33 -10.33
C GLU A 297 -1.43 0.98 -10.60
N HIS A 298 -0.80 1.82 -11.41
CA HIS A 298 -1.26 3.16 -11.78
C HIS A 298 -0.83 3.47 -13.23
N PRO A 299 -1.65 4.21 -14.01
CA PRO A 299 -1.34 4.45 -15.42
C PRO A 299 -0.29 5.54 -15.63
N PHE A 300 -0.27 6.57 -14.77
CA PHE A 300 0.56 7.74 -14.90
C PHE A 300 1.75 7.71 -13.95
N GLY A 301 2.95 7.48 -14.48
CA GLY A 301 4.19 7.42 -13.69
C GLY A 301 4.49 8.70 -12.91
N GLY A 302 4.13 9.87 -13.46
CA GLY A 302 4.27 11.17 -12.80
C GLY A 302 3.39 11.37 -11.55
N SER A 303 2.47 10.45 -11.26
CA SER A 303 1.72 10.42 -10.01
C SER A 303 2.47 9.73 -8.87
N TRP A 304 3.65 9.13 -9.14
CA TRP A 304 4.45 8.34 -8.19
C TRP A 304 3.67 7.18 -7.53
N GLY A 305 2.57 6.76 -8.15
CA GLY A 305 1.68 5.73 -7.63
C GLY A 305 0.49 6.25 -6.82
N TYR A 306 0.32 7.56 -6.64
CA TYR A 306 -0.81 8.12 -5.87
C TYR A 306 -2.13 8.19 -6.65
N GLN A 307 -2.16 7.80 -7.94
CA GLN A 307 -3.39 7.70 -8.74
C GLN A 307 -3.63 6.24 -9.15
N VAL A 308 -4.07 5.43 -8.20
CA VAL A 308 -4.21 3.97 -8.32
C VAL A 308 -5.38 3.59 -9.19
N THR A 309 -5.15 2.67 -10.14
CA THR A 309 -6.21 2.07 -10.97
C THR A 309 -6.44 0.60 -10.67
N SER A 310 -5.45 -0.11 -10.13
CA SER A 310 -5.56 -1.53 -9.76
C SER A 310 -5.05 -1.72 -8.33
N TYR A 311 -5.97 -1.75 -7.38
CA TYR A 311 -5.67 -1.75 -5.94
C TYR A 311 -5.06 -3.05 -5.42
N TYR A 312 -5.25 -4.16 -6.14
CA TYR A 312 -4.79 -5.50 -5.74
C TYR A 312 -3.59 -6.01 -6.56
N ALA A 313 -3.05 -5.21 -7.46
CA ALA A 313 -1.90 -5.57 -8.27
C ALA A 313 -0.69 -4.69 -7.95
N PRO A 314 0.48 -5.27 -7.65
CA PRO A 314 1.73 -4.51 -7.71
C PRO A 314 1.96 -4.01 -9.13
N THR A 315 2.53 -2.80 -9.27
CA THR A 315 2.84 -2.28 -10.60
C THR A 315 3.74 -3.24 -11.38
N SER A 316 3.33 -3.55 -12.60
CA SER A 316 4.05 -4.46 -13.49
C SER A 316 5.32 -3.85 -14.12
N ARG A 317 5.57 -2.56 -13.90
CA ARG A 317 6.78 -1.87 -14.38
C ARG A 317 8.08 -2.50 -13.89
N PHE A 318 8.06 -3.13 -12.72
CA PHE A 318 9.25 -3.60 -12.01
C PHE A 318 9.35 -5.11 -11.88
N GLY A 319 8.40 -5.84 -12.47
CA GLY A 319 8.36 -7.30 -12.42
C GLY A 319 6.97 -7.86 -12.12
N THR A 320 6.94 -9.15 -11.84
CA THR A 320 5.72 -9.87 -11.47
C THR A 320 5.35 -9.66 -9.99
N PRO A 321 4.12 -10.01 -9.58
CA PRO A 321 3.77 -10.04 -8.16
C PRO A 321 4.71 -10.92 -7.31
N ASP A 322 5.17 -12.05 -7.86
CA ASP A 322 6.13 -12.93 -7.17
C ASP A 322 7.52 -12.31 -7.05
N ASP A 323 7.93 -11.48 -7.99
CA ASP A 323 9.17 -10.70 -7.87
C ASP A 323 9.09 -9.69 -6.73
N PHE A 324 7.91 -9.11 -6.51
CA PHE A 324 7.69 -8.22 -5.38
C PHE A 324 7.67 -8.99 -4.03
N ARG A 325 7.03 -10.17 -3.99
CA ARG A 325 7.11 -11.06 -2.82
C ARG A 325 8.56 -11.42 -2.50
N TYR A 326 9.35 -11.73 -3.52
CA TYR A 326 10.78 -12.01 -3.36
C TYR A 326 11.54 -10.84 -2.74
N LEU A 327 11.29 -9.60 -3.18
CA LEU A 327 11.92 -8.41 -2.59
C LEU A 327 11.57 -8.25 -1.10
N VAL A 328 10.30 -8.41 -0.74
CA VAL A 328 9.86 -8.35 0.67
C VAL A 328 10.50 -9.45 1.50
N ASP A 329 10.53 -10.66 0.98
CA ASP A 329 11.17 -11.82 1.62
C ASP A 329 12.66 -11.59 1.90
N GLN A 330 13.40 -11.04 0.92
CA GLN A 330 14.82 -10.71 1.10
C GLN A 330 15.05 -9.58 2.13
N LEU A 331 14.15 -8.60 2.19
CA LEU A 331 14.18 -7.57 3.25
C LEU A 331 13.98 -8.19 4.62
N HIS A 332 12.99 -9.07 4.78
CA HIS A 332 12.72 -9.79 6.03
C HIS A 332 13.90 -10.66 6.48
N GLN A 333 14.51 -11.41 5.56
CA GLN A 333 15.69 -12.22 5.84
C GLN A 333 16.89 -11.36 6.26
N ALA A 334 16.97 -10.12 5.80
CA ALA A 334 17.97 -9.14 6.22
C ALA A 334 17.65 -8.47 7.58
N GLY A 335 16.48 -8.74 8.16
CA GLY A 335 16.01 -8.14 9.40
C GLY A 335 15.42 -6.73 9.22
N ILE A 336 14.87 -6.44 8.05
CA ILE A 336 14.30 -5.14 7.67
C ILE A 336 12.80 -5.30 7.42
N GLY A 337 11.98 -4.49 8.11
CA GLY A 337 10.54 -4.44 7.90
C GLY A 337 10.15 -3.67 6.65
N VAL A 338 8.94 -3.92 6.15
CA VAL A 338 8.41 -3.30 4.94
C VAL A 338 7.08 -2.60 5.24
N ILE A 339 7.03 -1.31 4.96
CA ILE A 339 5.82 -0.49 5.03
C ILE A 339 5.44 -0.12 3.59
N LEU A 340 4.15 -0.19 3.28
CA LEU A 340 3.63 0.20 1.98
C LEU A 340 2.78 1.47 2.11
N ASP A 341 2.98 2.39 1.18
CA ASP A 341 2.13 3.56 1.05
C ASP A 341 0.79 3.16 0.41
N TRP A 342 -0.31 3.36 1.11
CA TRP A 342 -1.65 2.95 0.74
C TRP A 342 -2.56 4.17 0.54
N VAL A 343 -3.28 4.19 -0.58
CA VAL A 343 -4.04 5.35 -1.05
C VAL A 343 -5.55 5.06 -1.09
N PRO A 344 -6.25 4.96 0.07
CA PRO A 344 -7.68 4.64 0.10
C PRO A 344 -8.59 5.86 -0.04
N ALA A 345 -8.04 7.06 -0.20
CA ALA A 345 -8.83 8.29 -0.21
C ALA A 345 -9.54 8.54 -1.54
N HIS A 346 -8.89 8.25 -2.65
CA HIS A 346 -9.34 8.63 -3.97
C HIS A 346 -8.77 7.74 -5.07
N PHE A 347 -9.30 7.89 -6.30
CA PHE A 347 -8.80 7.21 -7.50
C PHE A 347 -9.01 8.09 -8.74
N PRO A 348 -8.22 7.90 -9.81
CA PRO A 348 -8.30 8.70 -11.03
C PRO A 348 -9.58 8.41 -11.82
N LYS A 349 -9.94 9.34 -12.71
CA LYS A 349 -11.17 9.30 -13.53
C LYS A 349 -11.02 8.49 -14.82
N ASP A 350 -10.04 7.61 -14.92
CA ASP A 350 -9.82 6.75 -16.09
C ASP A 350 -11.04 5.84 -16.32
N GLU A 351 -11.69 6.01 -17.46
CA GLU A 351 -12.96 5.34 -17.78
C GLU A 351 -12.86 3.82 -17.87
N TRP A 352 -11.67 3.30 -18.16
CA TRP A 352 -11.41 1.86 -18.26
C TRP A 352 -11.16 1.19 -16.89
N ALA A 353 -11.09 1.96 -15.81
CA ALA A 353 -10.83 1.48 -14.45
C ALA A 353 -12.08 1.62 -13.55
N LEU A 354 -11.94 2.10 -12.31
CA LEU A 354 -13.02 2.15 -11.33
C LEU A 354 -14.09 3.22 -11.61
N ALA A 355 -13.73 4.29 -12.34
CA ALA A 355 -14.64 5.40 -12.60
C ALA A 355 -15.89 4.94 -13.31
N ARG A 356 -17.06 5.22 -12.71
CA ARG A 356 -18.37 4.82 -13.28
C ARG A 356 -18.41 3.35 -13.71
N PHE A 357 -17.91 2.47 -12.87
CA PHE A 357 -17.57 1.10 -13.23
C PHE A 357 -18.68 0.33 -13.92
N ASP A 358 -19.91 0.39 -13.42
CA ASP A 358 -21.09 -0.26 -14.01
C ASP A 358 -22.05 0.73 -14.70
N GLY A 359 -21.54 1.91 -15.08
CA GLY A 359 -22.31 3.00 -15.67
C GLY A 359 -22.90 3.95 -14.64
N THR A 360 -22.77 3.63 -13.35
CA THR A 360 -23.20 4.46 -12.22
C THR A 360 -22.01 4.88 -11.36
N PRO A 361 -22.15 5.86 -10.47
CA PRO A 361 -21.14 6.11 -9.43
C PRO A 361 -21.14 4.94 -8.44
N LEU A 362 -20.39 3.86 -8.78
CA LEU A 362 -20.38 2.63 -7.99
C LEU A 362 -19.40 2.70 -6.84
N TYR A 363 -18.14 3.00 -7.15
CA TYR A 363 -17.06 3.15 -6.16
C TYR A 363 -16.98 4.56 -5.58
N GLU A 364 -17.28 5.57 -6.40
CA GLU A 364 -17.28 6.99 -6.02
C GLU A 364 -18.60 7.43 -5.38
N ASP A 365 -18.52 8.49 -4.56
CA ASP A 365 -19.73 9.15 -4.04
C ASP A 365 -20.49 9.82 -5.19
N PRO A 366 -21.80 9.64 -5.28
CA PRO A 366 -22.61 10.21 -6.38
C PRO A 366 -22.75 11.73 -6.32
N ASP A 367 -22.57 12.36 -5.17
CA ASP A 367 -22.60 13.81 -5.01
C ASP A 367 -21.24 14.41 -5.39
N PRO A 368 -21.12 15.22 -6.46
CA PRO A 368 -19.86 15.80 -6.88
C PRO A 368 -19.17 16.66 -5.79
N GLN A 369 -19.93 17.24 -4.87
CA GLN A 369 -19.39 18.03 -3.76
C GLN A 369 -18.77 17.14 -2.66
N ARG A 370 -18.99 15.84 -2.68
CA ARG A 370 -18.39 14.83 -1.82
C ARG A 370 -17.48 13.87 -2.58
N GLY A 371 -17.80 13.61 -3.85
CA GLY A 371 -17.22 12.56 -4.67
C GLY A 371 -16.07 13.00 -5.58
N GLU A 372 -15.65 14.26 -5.54
CA GLU A 372 -14.54 14.77 -6.36
C GLU A 372 -13.56 15.60 -5.54
N HIS A 373 -12.26 15.42 -5.78
CA HIS A 373 -11.21 16.30 -5.29
C HIS A 373 -10.87 17.36 -6.33
N PRO A 374 -11.15 18.65 -6.07
CA PRO A 374 -10.87 19.72 -7.03
C PRO A 374 -9.38 19.87 -7.37
N ASP A 375 -8.51 19.72 -6.37
CA ASP A 375 -7.07 19.93 -6.53
C ASP A 375 -6.39 18.82 -7.32
N TRP A 376 -6.87 17.57 -7.17
CA TRP A 376 -6.22 16.40 -7.78
C TRP A 376 -6.94 15.88 -9.02
N GLY A 377 -8.16 16.38 -9.29
CA GLY A 377 -8.96 15.89 -10.40
C GLY A 377 -9.39 14.43 -10.29
N THR A 378 -9.48 13.91 -9.08
CA THR A 378 -9.79 12.50 -8.79
C THR A 378 -11.19 12.35 -8.19
N TYR A 379 -11.71 11.11 -8.22
CA TYR A 379 -12.94 10.75 -7.49
C TYR A 379 -12.61 10.35 -6.06
N VAL A 380 -13.55 10.62 -5.14
CA VAL A 380 -13.50 10.18 -3.73
C VAL A 380 -14.35 8.92 -3.60
N PHE A 381 -13.82 7.91 -2.90
CA PHE A 381 -14.58 6.70 -2.61
C PHE A 381 -15.85 6.98 -1.81
N ASN A 382 -16.91 6.22 -2.11
CA ASN A 382 -18.15 6.23 -1.32
C ASN A 382 -17.97 5.38 -0.05
N PHE A 383 -17.42 5.96 0.99
CA PHE A 383 -17.20 5.29 2.27
C PHE A 383 -18.49 4.88 3.00
N GLY A 384 -19.64 5.40 2.58
CA GLY A 384 -20.94 5.01 3.09
C GLY A 384 -21.50 3.72 2.49
N ARG A 385 -20.93 3.25 1.36
CA ARG A 385 -21.35 1.99 0.72
C ARG A 385 -20.60 0.81 1.32
N ASN A 386 -21.32 -0.17 1.87
CA ASN A 386 -20.72 -1.30 2.57
C ASN A 386 -19.74 -2.09 1.70
N GLU A 387 -20.08 -2.33 0.44
CA GLU A 387 -19.24 -3.07 -0.51
C GLU A 387 -17.95 -2.32 -0.87
N VAL A 388 -18.00 -0.99 -0.94
CA VAL A 388 -16.81 -0.14 -1.17
C VAL A 388 -15.91 -0.15 0.05
N ARG A 389 -16.46 -0.02 1.26
CA ARG A 389 -15.70 -0.19 2.49
C ARG A 389 -15.05 -1.57 2.57
N ASN A 390 -15.79 -2.61 2.22
CA ASN A 390 -15.28 -3.98 2.15
C ASN A 390 -14.12 -4.10 1.16
N PHE A 391 -14.25 -3.53 -0.03
CA PHE A 391 -13.20 -3.49 -1.04
C PHE A 391 -11.90 -2.87 -0.48
N LEU A 392 -12.00 -1.76 0.23
CA LEU A 392 -10.84 -1.07 0.79
C LEU A 392 -10.27 -1.77 2.03
N VAL A 393 -11.09 -2.26 2.96
CA VAL A 393 -10.62 -3.01 4.13
C VAL A 393 -9.93 -4.31 3.71
N ALA A 394 -10.54 -5.07 2.80
CA ALA A 394 -9.93 -6.27 2.25
C ALA A 394 -8.63 -5.96 1.50
N ASN A 395 -8.54 -4.80 0.84
CA ASN A 395 -7.31 -4.36 0.18
C ASN A 395 -6.15 -4.13 1.17
N ALA A 396 -6.43 -3.47 2.29
CA ALA A 396 -5.43 -3.34 3.37
C ALA A 396 -4.96 -4.71 3.87
N LEU A 397 -5.89 -5.63 4.12
CA LEU A 397 -5.56 -7.00 4.56
C LEU A 397 -4.76 -7.77 3.50
N TYR A 398 -5.08 -7.58 2.22
CA TYR A 398 -4.38 -8.21 1.10
C TYR A 398 -2.88 -7.88 1.10
N TRP A 399 -2.52 -6.61 1.21
CA TRP A 399 -1.11 -6.20 1.28
C TRP A 399 -0.39 -6.75 2.50
N LEU A 400 -1.07 -6.78 3.65
CA LEU A 400 -0.50 -7.29 4.90
C LEU A 400 -0.36 -8.83 4.92
N GLN A 401 -1.26 -9.57 4.27
CA GLN A 401 -1.31 -11.03 4.32
C GLN A 401 -0.65 -11.70 3.12
N GLU A 402 -0.93 -11.22 1.89
CA GLU A 402 -0.41 -11.83 0.67
C GLU A 402 1.01 -11.37 0.32
N PHE A 403 1.41 -10.19 0.76
CA PHE A 403 2.74 -9.65 0.55
C PHE A 403 3.55 -9.51 1.83
N HIS A 404 3.06 -10.00 2.95
CA HIS A 404 3.70 -9.95 4.27
C HIS A 404 4.14 -8.54 4.70
N ALA A 405 3.52 -7.49 4.18
CA ALA A 405 3.85 -6.13 4.59
C ALA A 405 3.72 -5.98 6.13
N ASP A 406 4.68 -5.27 6.73
CA ASP A 406 4.72 -5.04 8.18
C ASP A 406 3.92 -3.82 8.59
N GLY A 407 3.45 -3.06 7.64
CA GLY A 407 2.61 -1.91 7.91
C GLY A 407 2.13 -1.21 6.66
N LEU A 408 1.18 -0.31 6.87
CA LEU A 408 0.68 0.61 5.85
C LEU A 408 0.82 2.04 6.34
N ARG A 409 1.35 2.90 5.49
CA ARG A 409 1.22 4.35 5.63
C ARG A 409 0.00 4.77 4.82
N VAL A 410 -0.95 5.41 5.48
CA VAL A 410 -2.22 5.82 4.86
C VAL A 410 -2.10 7.27 4.40
N ASP A 411 -2.16 7.44 3.08
CA ASP A 411 -2.01 8.71 2.40
C ASP A 411 -3.21 9.63 2.62
N ALA A 412 -2.95 10.93 2.76
CA ALA A 412 -3.95 11.99 2.72
C ALA A 412 -5.15 11.79 3.69
N VAL A 413 -4.90 11.33 4.91
CA VAL A 413 -5.96 11.09 5.89
C VAL A 413 -6.81 12.34 6.15
N ALA A 414 -6.21 13.52 6.17
CA ALA A 414 -6.94 14.78 6.32
C ALA A 414 -8.02 14.97 5.26
N SER A 415 -7.76 14.57 4.01
CA SER A 415 -8.74 14.65 2.91
C SER A 415 -9.97 13.77 3.13
N MET A 416 -9.84 12.72 3.93
CA MET A 416 -10.92 11.80 4.28
C MET A 416 -11.72 12.26 5.51
N LEU A 417 -11.08 13.01 6.42
CA LEU A 417 -11.71 13.45 7.67
C LEU A 417 -12.68 14.60 7.48
N TYR A 418 -12.44 15.47 6.50
CA TYR A 418 -13.14 16.76 6.36
C TYR A 418 -13.87 16.86 5.02
N LEU A 419 -15.19 17.11 5.09
CA LEU A 419 -16.03 17.38 3.92
C LEU A 419 -15.67 18.67 3.20
N ASP A 420 -15.11 19.64 3.91
CA ASP A 420 -14.65 20.93 3.39
C ASP A 420 -13.18 20.96 2.97
N TYR A 421 -12.49 19.81 2.95
CA TYR A 421 -11.09 19.73 2.55
C TYR A 421 -10.88 20.31 1.15
N SER A 422 -9.97 21.30 1.02
CA SER A 422 -9.65 22.03 -0.23
C SER A 422 -10.88 22.62 -0.94
N ARG A 423 -11.94 22.95 -0.21
CA ARG A 423 -13.18 23.53 -0.74
C ARG A 423 -13.50 24.86 -0.09
N GLN A 424 -14.12 25.74 -0.85
CA GLN A 424 -14.60 27.01 -0.35
C GLN A 424 -16.06 26.91 0.13
N ASP A 425 -16.53 27.94 0.82
CA ASP A 425 -17.93 28.05 1.23
C ASP A 425 -18.87 27.87 0.03
N GLY A 426 -19.87 27.01 0.20
CA GLY A 426 -20.82 26.65 -0.86
C GLY A 426 -20.35 25.56 -1.83
N GLN A 427 -19.15 25.04 -1.69
CA GLN A 427 -18.61 23.94 -2.50
C GLN A 427 -18.63 22.58 -1.81
N TRP A 428 -19.24 22.49 -0.64
CA TRP A 428 -19.37 21.26 0.13
C TRP A 428 -20.68 21.23 0.91
N HIS A 429 -21.10 20.03 1.31
CA HIS A 429 -22.28 19.83 2.14
C HIS A 429 -21.88 19.36 3.54
N PRO A 430 -22.49 19.91 4.60
CA PRO A 430 -22.26 19.46 5.96
C PRO A 430 -22.79 18.02 6.18
N ASN A 431 -22.29 17.34 7.21
CA ASN A 431 -22.84 16.08 7.66
C ASN A 431 -24.25 16.25 8.27
N GLN A 432 -24.88 15.12 8.63
CA GLN A 432 -26.25 15.12 9.20
C GLN A 432 -26.41 15.91 10.50
N PHE A 433 -25.32 16.29 11.17
CA PHE A 433 -25.31 17.11 12.37
C PHE A 433 -24.92 18.57 12.11
N GLY A 434 -24.72 18.93 10.85
CA GLY A 434 -24.30 20.27 10.43
C GLY A 434 -22.80 20.54 10.53
N GLY A 435 -21.99 19.54 10.85
CA GLY A 435 -20.53 19.62 10.95
C GLY A 435 -19.82 19.33 9.63
N ARG A 436 -18.50 19.54 9.65
CA ARG A 436 -17.61 19.32 8.50
C ARG A 436 -16.96 17.93 8.51
N GLU A 437 -17.13 17.15 9.55
CA GLU A 437 -16.57 15.83 9.70
C GLU A 437 -17.23 14.86 8.74
N HIS A 438 -16.41 14.09 7.98
CA HIS A 438 -16.89 13.04 7.09
C HIS A 438 -17.09 11.75 7.88
N LEU A 439 -18.27 11.57 8.47
CA LEU A 439 -18.55 10.52 9.44
C LEU A 439 -18.37 9.11 8.88
N GLU A 440 -18.71 8.89 7.61
CA GLU A 440 -18.58 7.60 6.93
C GLU A 440 -17.10 7.23 6.72
N ALA A 441 -16.27 8.21 6.33
CA ALA A 441 -14.83 8.01 6.17
C ALA A 441 -14.13 7.77 7.52
N ILE A 442 -14.54 8.47 8.57
CA ILE A 442 -14.04 8.26 9.93
C ILE A 442 -14.36 6.83 10.38
N SER A 443 -15.60 6.39 10.19
CA SER A 443 -16.02 5.01 10.51
C SER A 443 -15.23 3.97 9.69
N PHE A 444 -14.96 4.24 8.41
CA PHE A 444 -14.12 3.40 7.57
C PHE A 444 -12.69 3.30 8.11
N LEU A 445 -12.06 4.41 8.46
CA LEU A 445 -10.70 4.40 9.00
C LEU A 445 -10.60 3.60 10.30
N GLN A 446 -11.59 3.76 11.19
CA GLN A 446 -11.67 2.99 12.45
C GLN A 446 -11.83 1.49 12.17
N GLU A 447 -12.67 1.12 11.22
CA GLU A 447 -12.83 -0.29 10.81
C GLU A 447 -11.55 -0.85 10.20
N ALA A 448 -10.91 -0.10 9.30
CA ALA A 448 -9.68 -0.54 8.62
C ALA A 448 -8.53 -0.76 9.61
N THR A 449 -8.27 0.19 10.51
CA THR A 449 -7.20 0.08 11.51
C THR A 449 -7.48 -1.04 12.50
N ALA A 450 -8.69 -1.13 13.04
CA ALA A 450 -9.06 -2.16 14.00
C ALA A 450 -8.98 -3.58 13.38
N THR A 451 -9.44 -3.74 12.14
CA THR A 451 -9.40 -5.03 11.45
C THR A 451 -7.96 -5.42 11.10
N ALA A 452 -7.16 -4.47 10.60
CA ALA A 452 -5.76 -4.71 10.26
C ALA A 452 -4.96 -5.21 11.49
N TYR A 453 -5.06 -4.52 12.62
CA TYR A 453 -4.38 -4.93 13.86
C TYR A 453 -4.89 -6.25 14.43
N ARG A 454 -6.21 -6.49 14.38
CA ARG A 454 -6.80 -7.74 14.85
C ARG A 454 -6.31 -8.96 14.07
N LYS A 455 -6.19 -8.83 12.75
CA LYS A 455 -5.82 -9.92 11.85
C LYS A 455 -4.31 -10.13 11.73
N ASN A 456 -3.53 -9.08 11.96
CA ASN A 456 -2.09 -9.09 11.70
C ASN A 456 -1.32 -8.54 12.92
N PRO A 457 -1.02 -9.38 13.92
CA PRO A 457 -0.29 -8.92 15.10
C PRO A 457 1.12 -8.43 14.74
N GLY A 458 1.54 -7.34 15.39
CA GLY A 458 2.86 -6.73 15.23
C GLY A 458 3.03 -5.82 14.02
N ILE A 459 1.96 -5.46 13.33
CA ILE A 459 2.00 -4.51 12.21
C ILE A 459 2.00 -3.04 12.67
N ILE A 460 2.17 -2.15 11.70
CA ILE A 460 2.14 -0.70 11.87
C ILE A 460 1.06 -0.12 10.95
N MET A 461 0.18 0.73 11.51
CA MET A 461 -0.70 1.59 10.72
C MET A 461 -0.32 3.04 11.00
N ALA A 462 0.28 3.72 10.02
CA ALA A 462 0.74 5.10 10.13
C ALA A 462 -0.14 6.04 9.32
N ALA A 463 -0.57 7.16 9.91
CA ALA A 463 -1.37 8.17 9.22
C ALA A 463 -0.50 9.33 8.73
N GLU A 464 -0.61 9.66 7.44
CA GLU A 464 -0.23 10.99 6.97
C GLU A 464 -1.44 11.92 7.18
N GLU A 465 -1.42 12.66 8.28
CA GLU A 465 -2.49 13.56 8.70
C GLU A 465 -1.88 14.88 9.20
N SER A 466 -2.11 15.97 8.47
CA SER A 466 -1.45 17.25 8.65
C SER A 466 -2.22 18.25 9.53
N THR A 467 -3.42 17.89 9.97
CA THR A 467 -4.28 18.80 10.75
C THR A 467 -4.19 18.53 12.26
N ALA A 468 -4.89 19.35 13.04
CA ALA A 468 -5.00 19.19 14.49
C ALA A 468 -6.14 18.23 14.90
N TRP A 469 -6.51 17.27 14.06
CA TRP A 469 -7.52 16.26 14.43
C TRP A 469 -7.07 15.50 15.67
N PRO A 470 -7.90 15.45 16.73
CA PRO A 470 -7.49 14.82 17.98
C PRO A 470 -7.66 13.30 17.93
N GLY A 471 -6.75 12.55 18.56
CA GLY A 471 -6.88 11.13 18.75
C GLY A 471 -6.67 10.29 17.47
N VAL A 472 -5.83 10.75 16.54
CA VAL A 472 -5.45 9.95 15.37
C VAL A 472 -4.84 8.62 15.82
N THR A 473 -3.97 8.65 16.83
CA THR A 473 -3.31 7.47 17.40
C THR A 473 -3.97 6.94 18.67
N ALA A 474 -5.14 7.44 19.03
CA ALA A 474 -5.92 6.90 20.14
C ALA A 474 -6.70 5.65 19.68
N PRO A 475 -6.93 4.67 20.59
CA PRO A 475 -7.73 3.49 20.29
C PRO A 475 -9.15 3.83 19.84
N THR A 476 -9.70 3.02 18.95
CA THR A 476 -11.06 3.21 18.41
C THR A 476 -12.15 3.12 19.48
N GLU A 477 -11.95 2.31 20.51
CA GLU A 477 -12.86 2.18 21.65
C GLU A 477 -13.02 3.45 22.48
N TYR A 478 -12.05 4.36 22.40
CA TYR A 478 -12.11 5.70 23.02
C TYR A 478 -12.43 6.81 22.01
N GLY A 479 -12.92 6.45 20.83
CA GLY A 479 -13.29 7.39 19.78
C GLY A 479 -12.13 7.87 18.89
N GLY A 480 -10.94 7.30 19.05
CA GLY A 480 -9.79 7.57 18.19
C GLY A 480 -9.91 6.91 16.82
N LEU A 481 -8.99 7.23 15.91
CA LEU A 481 -8.94 6.64 14.58
C LEU A 481 -8.23 5.26 14.56
N GLY A 482 -7.53 4.89 15.63
CA GLY A 482 -6.90 3.58 15.79
C GLY A 482 -5.57 3.40 15.08
N PHE A 483 -4.97 4.46 14.53
CA PHE A 483 -3.60 4.38 14.01
C PHE A 483 -2.60 4.15 15.13
N GLY A 484 -1.51 3.46 14.82
CA GLY A 484 -0.40 3.32 15.77
C GLY A 484 0.56 4.50 15.75
N LEU A 485 0.72 5.13 14.60
CA LEU A 485 1.63 6.24 14.38
C LEU A 485 1.00 7.34 13.52
N LYS A 486 1.50 8.57 13.67
CA LYS A 486 1.12 9.73 12.87
C LYS A 486 2.36 10.52 12.47
N TRP A 487 2.43 11.00 11.23
CA TRP A 487 3.48 11.93 10.80
C TRP A 487 3.37 13.26 11.51
N ASN A 488 4.49 13.77 12.06
CA ASN A 488 4.58 15.08 12.71
C ASN A 488 4.95 16.14 11.69
N MET A 489 3.97 16.64 10.96
CA MET A 489 4.17 17.67 9.94
C MET A 489 4.56 19.02 10.55
N GLY A 490 4.11 19.31 11.77
CA GLY A 490 4.46 20.53 12.51
C GLY A 490 5.96 20.57 12.83
N TRP A 491 6.50 19.49 13.38
CA TRP A 491 7.94 19.36 13.64
C TRP A 491 8.75 19.56 12.35
N MET A 492 8.37 18.91 11.28
CA MET A 492 9.05 19.00 9.99
C MET A 492 9.07 20.43 9.46
N ASN A 493 7.91 21.07 9.39
CA ASN A 493 7.80 22.45 8.87
C ASN A 493 8.59 23.47 9.72
N ASP A 494 8.47 23.41 11.03
CA ASP A 494 9.14 24.33 11.93
C ASP A 494 10.66 24.14 11.91
N THR A 495 11.12 22.90 11.91
CA THR A 495 12.54 22.55 11.88
C THR A 495 13.20 23.00 10.56
N LEU A 496 12.58 22.71 9.42
CA LEU A 496 13.14 23.11 8.11
C LEU A 496 13.12 24.63 7.92
N ARG A 497 12.10 25.31 8.40
CA ARG A 497 12.05 26.79 8.36
C ARG A 497 13.15 27.41 9.20
N TYR A 498 13.37 26.91 10.44
CA TYR A 498 14.47 27.35 11.28
C TYR A 498 15.84 27.14 10.61
N LEU A 499 16.06 25.98 10.04
CA LEU A 499 17.36 25.66 9.43
C LEU A 499 17.65 26.41 8.13
N ALA A 500 16.61 26.85 7.43
CA ALA A 500 16.75 27.71 6.25
C ALA A 500 17.21 29.12 6.58
N GLU A 501 17.08 29.55 7.86
CA GLU A 501 17.60 30.84 8.30
C GLU A 501 19.13 30.82 8.36
N ASP A 502 19.76 31.95 7.97
CA ASP A 502 21.18 32.15 8.20
C ASP A 502 21.50 31.99 9.71
N PRO A 503 22.56 31.27 10.09
CA PRO A 503 22.88 31.05 11.50
C PRO A 503 22.91 32.29 12.39
N VAL A 504 23.24 33.46 11.85
CA VAL A 504 23.23 34.72 12.58
C VAL A 504 21.81 35.16 13.00
N ASN A 505 20.79 34.74 12.26
CA ASN A 505 19.38 35.08 12.50
C ASN A 505 18.65 34.06 13.36
N ARG A 506 19.16 32.82 13.45
CA ARG A 506 18.51 31.67 14.12
C ARG A 506 18.10 31.97 15.56
N ARG A 507 18.83 32.83 16.28
CA ARG A 507 18.49 33.22 17.66
C ARG A 507 17.11 33.84 17.80
N TYR A 508 16.57 34.44 16.74
CA TYR A 508 15.23 35.04 16.73
C TYR A 508 14.13 34.01 16.44
N HIS A 509 14.51 32.83 16.00
CA HIS A 509 13.63 31.74 15.59
C HIS A 509 13.75 30.50 16.50
N HIS A 510 14.50 30.59 17.58
CA HIS A 510 14.79 29.47 18.49
C HIS A 510 13.54 28.74 19.00
N GLY A 511 12.44 29.45 19.21
CA GLY A 511 11.15 28.88 19.60
C GLY A 511 10.57 27.90 18.59
N GLU A 512 10.93 27.97 17.31
CA GLU A 512 10.47 27.03 16.28
C GLU A 512 11.00 25.61 16.53
N LEU A 513 12.22 25.46 17.03
CA LEU A 513 12.78 24.17 17.41
C LEU A 513 12.14 23.57 18.66
N THR A 514 11.77 24.42 19.65
CA THR A 514 11.27 23.95 20.94
C THR A 514 9.77 23.72 20.96
N PHE A 515 9.03 24.33 20.04
CA PHE A 515 7.57 24.29 20.01
C PHE A 515 7.03 22.87 19.85
N SER A 516 7.69 22.00 19.06
CA SER A 516 7.25 20.62 18.86
C SER A 516 7.16 19.81 20.15
N LEU A 517 7.99 20.12 21.14
CA LEU A 517 7.99 19.45 22.45
C LEU A 517 6.74 19.80 23.30
N VAL A 518 6.00 20.84 22.96
CA VAL A 518 4.74 21.21 23.63
C VAL A 518 3.67 20.13 23.34
N TYR A 519 3.70 19.52 22.15
CA TYR A 519 2.70 18.54 21.72
C TYR A 519 3.28 17.17 21.37
N ALA A 520 4.60 16.96 21.53
CA ALA A 520 5.30 15.72 21.12
C ALA A 520 4.71 14.43 21.69
N PHE A 521 3.96 14.51 22.78
CA PHE A 521 3.33 13.37 23.45
C PHE A 521 1.79 13.36 23.34
N SER A 522 1.22 14.22 22.51
CA SER A 522 -0.23 14.23 22.24
C SER A 522 -0.67 13.11 21.31
N GLU A 523 0.22 12.64 20.47
CA GLU A 523 0.08 11.51 19.53
C GLU A 523 1.37 10.67 19.54
N GLN A 524 1.34 9.54 18.89
CA GLN A 524 2.53 8.73 18.64
C GLN A 524 3.14 9.13 17.28
N PHE A 525 4.22 9.90 17.30
CA PHE A 525 4.71 10.55 16.10
C PHE A 525 5.84 9.81 15.39
N ILE A 526 5.81 9.87 14.05
CA ILE A 526 6.97 9.74 13.16
C ILE A 526 7.44 11.15 12.82
N LEU A 527 8.73 11.37 12.76
CA LEU A 527 9.39 12.61 12.36
C LEU A 527 9.75 12.52 10.87
N PRO A 528 8.89 13.03 9.96
CA PRO A 528 9.07 12.79 8.52
C PRO A 528 9.99 13.85 7.89
N LEU A 529 11.02 13.40 7.22
CA LEU A 529 11.70 14.14 6.15
C LEU A 529 11.46 13.35 4.86
N SER A 530 10.25 13.50 4.31
CA SER A 530 9.70 12.65 3.26
C SER A 530 9.98 13.18 1.85
N HIS A 531 9.50 12.44 0.85
CA HIS A 531 9.55 12.87 -0.55
C HIS A 531 8.87 14.22 -0.79
N ASP A 532 7.81 14.56 -0.05
CA ASP A 532 7.08 15.82 -0.21
C ASP A 532 7.94 17.07 0.07
N GLU A 533 9.00 16.92 0.84
CA GLU A 533 9.89 18.02 1.22
C GLU A 533 10.92 18.35 0.14
N VAL A 534 11.08 17.48 -0.85
CA VAL A 534 12.15 17.55 -1.86
C VAL A 534 11.63 17.53 -3.31
N VAL A 535 10.40 17.98 -3.51
CA VAL A 535 9.71 18.06 -4.81
C VAL A 535 9.02 19.41 -5.00
N HIS A 536 8.49 19.65 -6.19
CA HIS A 536 7.65 20.80 -6.53
C HIS A 536 8.30 22.17 -6.28
N GLY A 537 9.59 22.29 -6.62
CA GLY A 537 10.35 23.54 -6.47
C GLY A 537 10.88 23.77 -5.05
N LYS A 538 10.78 22.78 -4.17
CA LYS A 538 11.31 22.86 -2.79
C LYS A 538 12.81 22.58 -2.69
N GLY A 539 13.45 22.05 -3.75
CA GLY A 539 14.85 21.62 -3.77
C GLY A 539 15.10 20.35 -2.96
N SER A 540 16.38 20.01 -2.71
CA SER A 540 16.77 18.94 -1.78
C SER A 540 16.89 19.44 -0.34
N LEU A 541 17.04 18.53 0.65
CA LEU A 541 17.32 18.96 2.02
C LEU A 541 18.65 19.73 2.09
N LEU A 542 19.67 19.29 1.35
CA LEU A 542 20.96 19.96 1.29
C LEU A 542 20.82 21.41 0.79
N SER A 543 20.06 21.62 -0.28
CA SER A 543 19.86 22.95 -0.88
C SER A 543 19.05 23.92 0.00
N LYS A 544 18.41 23.43 1.08
CA LYS A 544 17.73 24.28 2.08
C LYS A 544 18.68 24.84 3.12
N MET A 545 19.86 24.26 3.25
CA MET A 545 20.86 24.69 4.24
C MET A 545 21.62 25.91 3.70
N PRO A 546 21.75 26.98 4.49
CA PRO A 546 22.52 28.16 4.07
C PRO A 546 24.01 27.95 4.22
N GLY A 547 24.79 28.68 3.42
CA GLY A 547 26.24 28.75 3.56
C GLY A 547 27.02 28.21 2.37
N ASP A 548 28.25 27.86 2.60
CA ASP A 548 29.10 27.17 1.63
C ASP A 548 28.87 25.66 1.66
N PRO A 549 29.40 24.87 0.70
CA PRO A 549 29.15 23.42 0.64
C PRO A 549 29.48 22.66 1.91
N TRP A 550 30.51 23.08 2.69
CA TRP A 550 30.82 22.46 3.98
C TRP A 550 29.74 22.77 5.02
N GLN A 551 29.27 24.03 5.04
CA GLN A 551 28.22 24.49 5.97
C GLN A 551 26.85 23.85 5.65
N GLU A 552 26.56 23.65 4.37
CA GLU A 552 25.34 22.91 3.95
C GLU A 552 25.33 21.48 4.49
N LEU A 553 26.45 20.74 4.33
CA LEU A 553 26.62 19.39 4.90
C LEU A 553 26.63 19.41 6.43
N ALA A 554 27.25 20.40 7.07
CA ALA A 554 27.21 20.55 8.51
C ALA A 554 25.79 20.81 9.03
N GLY A 555 25.00 21.60 8.31
CA GLY A 555 23.58 21.81 8.58
C GLY A 555 22.79 20.50 8.58
N LEU A 556 23.02 19.63 7.59
CA LEU A 556 22.39 18.30 7.54
C LEU A 556 22.87 17.39 8.69
N ARG A 557 24.16 17.40 9.02
CA ARG A 557 24.68 16.63 10.17
C ARG A 557 23.97 17.03 11.48
N ALA A 558 23.80 18.32 11.72
CA ALA A 558 23.07 18.83 12.88
C ALA A 558 21.58 18.47 12.84
N LEU A 559 20.93 18.58 11.67
CA LEU A 559 19.54 18.20 11.48
C LEU A 559 19.30 16.71 11.81
N TYR A 560 20.13 15.83 11.29
CA TYR A 560 19.95 14.39 11.52
C TYR A 560 20.25 14.01 12.99
N ALA A 561 21.24 14.60 13.62
CA ALA A 561 21.45 14.41 15.06
C ALA A 561 20.24 14.87 15.88
N TYR A 562 19.64 16.00 15.52
CA TYR A 562 18.40 16.49 16.15
C TYR A 562 17.24 15.52 15.90
N GLN A 563 17.01 15.07 14.66
CA GLN A 563 15.94 14.14 14.33
C GLN A 563 16.07 12.81 15.10
N TRP A 564 17.28 12.20 15.11
CA TRP A 564 17.53 10.91 15.77
C TRP A 564 17.48 10.97 17.30
N SER A 565 17.58 12.15 17.88
CA SER A 565 17.52 12.34 19.33
C SER A 565 16.19 12.97 19.81
N HIS A 566 15.37 13.51 18.93
CA HIS A 566 14.04 14.02 19.25
C HIS A 566 13.05 12.87 19.54
N PRO A 567 12.11 13.00 20.51
CA PRO A 567 11.07 11.99 20.71
C PRO A 567 10.27 11.72 19.45
N GLY A 568 10.10 10.43 19.10
CA GLY A 568 9.39 9.97 17.91
C GLY A 568 10.21 8.99 17.08
N LYS A 569 9.60 8.42 16.05
CA LYS A 569 10.26 7.51 15.10
C LYS A 569 10.81 8.31 13.91
N GLN A 570 11.88 7.84 13.28
CA GLN A 570 12.55 8.57 12.20
C GLN A 570 12.08 8.09 10.83
N LEU A 571 11.92 9.04 9.90
CA LEU A 571 11.73 8.75 8.48
C LEU A 571 12.60 9.69 7.64
N LEU A 572 13.35 9.11 6.71
CA LEU A 572 14.20 9.84 5.78
C LEU A 572 13.98 9.31 4.35
N PHE A 573 13.70 10.22 3.43
CA PHE A 573 13.55 9.90 2.02
C PHE A 573 14.91 9.59 1.37
N MET A 574 14.92 8.63 0.47
CA MET A 574 16.09 8.16 -0.28
C MET A 574 16.90 9.32 -0.89
N GLY A 575 18.22 9.19 -0.83
CA GLY A 575 19.18 10.19 -1.33
C GLY A 575 19.53 11.27 -0.33
N GLN A 576 18.67 11.53 0.67
CA GLN A 576 18.93 12.56 1.67
C GLN A 576 20.00 12.13 2.69
N GLU A 577 20.18 10.82 2.90
CA GLU A 577 21.18 10.24 3.77
C GLU A 577 22.62 10.50 3.31
N PHE A 578 22.82 10.74 2.04
CA PHE A 578 24.12 11.15 1.50
C PHE A 578 24.14 12.59 0.95
N GLY A 579 23.07 13.36 1.22
CA GLY A 579 23.00 14.77 0.84
C GLY A 579 22.80 15.02 -0.65
N GLN A 580 21.80 14.34 -1.25
CA GLN A 580 21.40 14.62 -2.63
C GLN A 580 21.34 16.13 -2.90
N GLY A 581 22.06 16.62 -3.90
CA GLY A 581 22.19 18.05 -4.17
C GLY A 581 21.02 18.64 -4.97
N THR A 582 20.36 17.81 -5.79
CA THR A 582 19.25 18.20 -6.66
C THR A 582 17.92 17.83 -6.04
N GLU A 583 16.86 18.58 -6.41
CA GLU A 583 15.49 18.20 -6.13
C GLU A 583 15.23 16.78 -6.68
N TRP A 584 14.45 15.97 -5.96
CA TRP A 584 14.12 14.63 -6.42
C TRP A 584 13.35 14.68 -7.76
N ASN A 585 13.77 13.83 -8.69
CA ASN A 585 13.11 13.62 -9.97
C ASN A 585 12.81 12.12 -10.13
N ALA A 586 11.54 11.79 -10.26
CA ALA A 586 11.08 10.41 -10.41
C ALA A 586 11.55 9.73 -11.71
N ASP A 587 11.96 10.53 -12.71
CA ASP A 587 12.38 10.07 -14.04
C ASP A 587 13.90 9.85 -14.15
N THR A 588 14.64 10.04 -13.06
CA THR A 588 16.11 9.85 -13.03
C THR A 588 16.52 9.04 -11.80
N SER A 589 17.67 8.37 -11.88
CA SER A 589 18.29 7.79 -10.67
C SER A 589 18.71 8.88 -9.68
N LEU A 590 18.88 8.52 -8.42
CA LEU A 590 19.58 9.37 -7.45
C LEU A 590 20.99 9.71 -7.96
N ASP A 591 21.54 10.81 -7.48
CA ASP A 591 22.86 11.33 -7.86
C ASP A 591 23.99 10.52 -7.17
N TRP A 592 24.03 9.21 -7.38
CA TRP A 592 25.00 8.29 -6.75
C TRP A 592 26.45 8.70 -6.94
N TRP A 593 26.74 9.44 -8.00
CA TRP A 593 28.08 9.95 -8.33
C TRP A 593 28.62 10.96 -7.28
N ILE A 594 27.75 11.61 -6.52
CA ILE A 594 28.20 12.55 -5.47
C ILE A 594 28.91 11.86 -4.31
N LEU A 595 28.73 10.55 -4.17
CA LEU A 595 29.46 9.73 -3.19
C LEU A 595 30.96 9.60 -3.51
N ASP A 596 31.45 10.10 -4.64
CA ASP A 596 32.86 10.26 -4.90
C ASP A 596 33.47 11.40 -4.04
N ASP A 597 32.66 12.30 -3.51
CA ASP A 597 33.07 13.37 -2.59
C ASP A 597 33.12 12.90 -1.14
N PRO A 598 34.25 13.11 -0.42
CA PRO A 598 34.41 12.68 0.98
C PRO A 598 33.37 13.29 1.94
N GLY A 599 32.86 14.50 1.67
CA GLY A 599 31.84 15.14 2.51
C GLY A 599 30.51 14.39 2.47
N HIS A 600 30.09 13.94 1.30
CA HIS A 600 28.89 13.13 1.12
C HIS A 600 29.04 11.71 1.65
N GLN A 601 30.23 11.10 1.50
CA GLN A 601 30.55 9.82 2.16
C GLN A 601 30.47 9.95 3.67
N GLY A 602 31.02 11.05 4.23
CA GLY A 602 30.97 11.33 5.66
C GLY A 602 29.54 11.50 6.20
N LEU A 603 28.67 12.14 5.44
CA LEU A 603 27.25 12.27 5.82
C LEU A 603 26.55 10.91 5.84
N LEU A 604 26.77 10.06 4.85
CA LEU A 604 26.24 8.70 4.82
C LEU A 604 26.76 7.86 6.00
N ALA A 605 28.05 7.98 6.32
CA ALA A 605 28.65 7.32 7.49
C ALA A 605 27.99 7.79 8.79
N LEU A 606 27.74 9.10 8.94
CA LEU A 606 27.03 9.63 10.09
C LEU A 606 25.61 9.06 10.23
N VAL A 607 24.84 9.00 9.14
CA VAL A 607 23.48 8.44 9.19
C VAL A 607 23.50 6.97 9.58
N SER A 608 24.47 6.21 9.06
CA SER A 608 24.67 4.81 9.47
C SER A 608 24.99 4.69 10.97
N ASP A 609 25.89 5.50 11.48
CA ASP A 609 26.28 5.49 12.90
C ASP A 609 25.14 5.98 13.81
N LEU A 610 24.37 6.97 13.38
CA LEU A 610 23.14 7.41 14.06
C LEU A 610 22.13 6.27 14.17
N ASN A 611 21.88 5.53 13.10
CA ASN A 611 21.01 4.38 13.12
C ASN A 611 21.49 3.27 14.07
N HIS A 612 22.78 2.96 14.05
CA HIS A 612 23.37 1.96 14.94
C HIS A 612 23.33 2.40 16.40
N LEU A 613 23.68 3.66 16.69
CA LEU A 613 23.58 4.23 18.03
C LEU A 613 22.13 4.22 18.53
N TYR A 614 21.20 4.65 17.70
CA TYR A 614 19.76 4.68 17.99
C TYR A 614 19.24 3.29 18.36
N ARG A 615 19.48 2.29 17.51
CA ARG A 615 19.03 0.90 17.75
C ARG A 615 19.56 0.30 19.05
N ASN A 616 20.79 0.68 19.45
CA ASN A 616 21.47 0.17 20.64
C ASN A 616 21.30 1.05 21.89
N SER A 617 20.51 2.13 21.82
CA SER A 617 20.32 3.07 22.93
C SER A 617 18.83 3.19 23.28
N PRO A 618 18.32 2.36 24.22
CA PRO A 618 16.93 2.43 24.66
C PRO A 618 16.47 3.82 25.12
N ALA A 619 17.40 4.65 25.61
CA ALA A 619 17.13 6.06 25.94
C ALA A 619 16.51 6.83 24.78
N LEU A 620 16.84 6.50 23.54
CA LEU A 620 16.40 7.23 22.35
C LEU A 620 15.05 6.77 21.78
N TRP A 621 14.49 5.63 22.24
CA TRP A 621 13.27 5.09 21.65
C TRP A 621 12.29 4.40 22.63
N SER A 622 12.72 3.87 23.78
CA SER A 622 11.85 3.06 24.64
C SER A 622 10.72 3.85 25.32
N GLU A 623 10.87 5.15 25.47
CA GLU A 623 9.88 6.07 26.06
C GLU A 623 9.53 7.23 25.10
N ASP A 624 9.53 7.00 23.79
CA ASP A 624 9.30 8.01 22.76
C ASP A 624 7.97 8.75 22.89
N PHE A 625 6.94 8.09 23.42
CA PHE A 625 5.59 8.61 23.48
C PHE A 625 5.17 9.03 24.88
N SER A 626 6.14 9.20 25.78
CA SER A 626 5.93 9.55 27.18
C SER A 626 6.84 10.68 27.63
N HIS A 627 6.28 11.59 28.43
CA HIS A 627 7.06 12.64 29.11
C HIS A 627 8.22 12.08 29.95
N ARG A 628 8.18 10.80 30.33
CA ARG A 628 9.26 10.17 31.09
C ARG A 628 10.56 10.04 30.27
N GLY A 629 10.45 9.95 28.94
CA GLY A 629 11.58 9.76 28.04
C GLY A 629 12.34 11.02 27.68
N PHE A 630 11.87 12.20 28.08
CA PHE A 630 12.48 13.49 27.69
C PHE A 630 12.51 14.48 28.85
N GLU A 631 13.60 15.20 28.97
CA GLU A 631 13.74 16.29 29.95
C GLU A 631 14.68 17.37 29.42
N TRP A 632 14.21 18.61 29.36
CA TRP A 632 15.09 19.74 29.03
C TRP A 632 16.19 19.91 30.03
N ILE A 633 17.41 20.14 29.57
CA ILE A 633 18.54 20.69 30.35
C ILE A 633 18.52 22.21 30.17
N GLU A 634 18.59 22.68 28.91
CA GLU A 634 18.44 24.08 28.57
C GLU A 634 17.69 24.24 27.24
N ALA A 635 16.51 24.81 27.30
CA ALA A 635 15.65 25.04 26.13
C ALA A 635 15.76 26.48 25.61
N GLY A 636 16.25 27.43 26.42
CA GLY A 636 16.12 28.84 26.17
C GLY A 636 17.38 29.54 25.66
N ASP A 637 18.46 28.82 25.34
CA ASP A 637 19.75 29.41 24.93
C ASP A 637 19.75 29.82 23.44
N GLY A 638 18.81 30.68 23.06
CA GLY A 638 18.73 31.19 21.68
C GLY A 638 19.91 32.09 21.31
N ASP A 639 20.56 32.77 22.28
CA ASP A 639 21.70 33.63 22.00
C ASP A 639 22.92 32.83 21.47
N HIS A 640 23.08 31.60 21.93
CA HIS A 640 24.13 30.69 21.44
C HIS A 640 23.62 29.73 20.37
N ASN A 641 22.32 29.68 20.05
CA ASN A 641 21.67 28.70 19.18
C ASN A 641 21.90 27.26 19.63
N VAL A 642 21.93 27.00 20.95
CA VAL A 642 22.17 25.68 21.52
C VAL A 642 20.91 25.14 22.18
N LEU A 643 20.64 23.85 21.93
CA LEU A 643 19.67 23.03 22.67
C LEU A 643 20.42 21.97 23.47
N SER A 644 19.99 21.72 24.71
CA SER A 644 20.45 20.56 25.45
C SER A 644 19.31 19.91 26.21
N TYR A 645 19.26 18.58 26.13
CA TYR A 645 18.22 17.77 26.77
C TYR A 645 18.72 16.37 27.11
N LEU A 646 18.00 15.74 28.00
CA LEU A 646 18.22 14.36 28.45
C LEU A 646 17.16 13.47 27.84
N ARG A 647 17.60 12.40 27.19
CA ARG A 647 16.76 11.27 26.80
C ARG A 647 16.94 10.14 27.82
N LYS A 648 15.81 9.53 28.17
CA LYS A 648 15.74 8.48 29.21
C LYS A 648 14.95 7.31 28.70
N GLY A 649 15.43 6.11 29.02
CA GLY A 649 14.76 4.87 28.67
C GLY A 649 15.16 3.72 29.59
N THR A 650 14.65 2.55 29.25
CA THR A 650 14.98 1.31 29.92
C THR A 650 15.27 0.22 28.89
N ASP A 651 16.29 -0.58 29.16
CA ASP A 651 16.60 -1.76 28.35
C ASP A 651 15.60 -2.92 28.63
N ALA A 652 15.76 -4.03 27.92
CA ALA A 652 14.92 -5.21 28.07
C ALA A 652 15.01 -5.86 29.46
N ASP A 653 16.12 -5.60 30.19
CA ASP A 653 16.34 -6.08 31.57
C ASP A 653 15.81 -5.10 32.63
N GLY A 654 15.20 -3.97 32.19
CA GLY A 654 14.68 -2.93 33.08
C GLY A 654 15.74 -2.00 33.66
N ARG A 655 16.97 -1.97 33.08
CA ARG A 655 18.04 -1.05 33.50
C ARG A 655 17.82 0.31 32.83
N ALA A 656 18.07 1.36 33.60
CA ALA A 656 17.99 2.73 33.07
C ALA A 656 19.10 2.98 32.04
N ASP A 657 18.73 3.59 30.93
CA ASP A 657 19.64 4.11 29.92
C ASP A 657 19.43 5.63 29.78
N LEU A 658 20.53 6.37 29.68
CA LEU A 658 20.53 7.83 29.62
C LEU A 658 21.38 8.32 28.46
N MET A 659 20.89 9.33 27.76
CA MET A 659 21.63 10.04 26.72
C MET A 659 21.46 11.55 26.89
N VAL A 660 22.54 12.28 27.01
CA VAL A 660 22.56 13.75 26.98
C VAL A 660 22.85 14.20 25.56
N CYS A 661 21.96 14.97 24.98
CA CYS A 661 22.08 15.49 23.62
C CYS A 661 22.30 17.01 23.67
N ILE A 662 23.36 17.48 23.05
CA ILE A 662 23.74 18.90 22.97
C ILE A 662 23.91 19.23 21.50
N ILE A 663 23.12 20.18 21.00
CA ILE A 663 23.09 20.53 19.57
C ILE A 663 23.32 22.02 19.42
N ASN A 664 24.33 22.38 18.65
CA ASN A 664 24.67 23.76 18.31
C ASN A 664 24.29 24.03 16.84
N PHE A 665 23.39 24.96 16.63
CA PHE A 665 23.00 25.43 15.30
C PHE A 665 23.66 26.75 14.90
N ALA A 666 24.60 27.26 15.72
CA ALA A 666 25.41 28.42 15.36
C ALA A 666 26.53 28.03 14.37
N GLY A 667 26.95 28.98 13.54
CA GLY A 667 28.06 28.80 12.60
C GLY A 667 29.43 28.81 13.27
N THR A 668 29.52 28.93 14.60
CA THR A 668 30.75 29.00 15.38
C THR A 668 30.73 27.96 16.49
N PRO A 669 31.89 27.37 16.83
CA PRO A 669 32.01 26.48 17.98
C PRO A 669 31.86 27.27 19.30
N HIS A 670 31.47 26.57 20.37
CA HIS A 670 31.47 27.11 21.72
C HIS A 670 32.53 26.40 22.55
N GLU A 671 33.56 27.16 22.97
CA GLU A 671 34.64 26.66 23.81
C GLU A 671 34.23 26.76 25.29
N GLY A 672 34.39 25.65 26.03
CA GLY A 672 34.12 25.63 27.47
C GLY A 672 32.62 25.88 27.80
N TYR A 673 31.72 25.50 26.92
CA TYR A 673 30.26 25.58 27.14
C TYR A 673 29.85 24.69 28.32
N ARG A 674 29.10 25.22 29.28
CA ARG A 674 28.71 24.48 30.47
C ARG A 674 27.31 23.92 30.34
N VAL A 675 27.20 22.60 30.58
CA VAL A 675 25.92 21.87 30.52
C VAL A 675 25.68 21.16 31.84
N GLY A 676 24.47 21.29 32.39
CA GLY A 676 24.06 20.58 33.60
C GLY A 676 23.86 19.07 33.34
N LEU A 677 24.33 18.23 34.26
CA LEU A 677 24.23 16.78 34.18
C LEU A 677 23.58 16.17 35.43
N PRO A 678 22.94 14.98 35.32
CA PRO A 678 22.27 14.33 36.44
C PRO A 678 23.21 13.98 37.62
N PHE A 679 24.49 13.71 37.35
CA PHE A 679 25.48 13.34 38.33
C PHE A 679 26.90 13.64 37.82
N ALA A 680 27.83 13.78 38.73
CA ALA A 680 29.25 13.97 38.46
C ALA A 680 29.94 12.65 38.08
N GLY A 681 31.15 12.74 37.57
CA GLY A 681 32.00 11.61 37.16
C GLY A 681 32.18 11.55 35.63
N ASP A 682 32.56 10.38 35.17
CA ASP A 682 32.97 10.17 33.78
C ASP A 682 31.81 9.98 32.84
N TRP A 683 31.87 10.67 31.69
CA TRP A 683 30.91 10.58 30.60
C TRP A 683 31.64 10.34 29.29
N GLU A 684 31.16 9.41 28.49
CA GLU A 684 31.63 9.13 27.12
C GLU A 684 30.94 10.02 26.10
N GLU A 685 31.72 10.64 25.21
CA GLU A 685 31.24 11.27 24.00
C GLU A 685 31.03 10.16 22.96
N VAL A 686 29.79 9.66 22.86
CA VAL A 686 29.43 8.54 21.97
C VAL A 686 29.13 8.96 20.56
N LEU A 687 28.87 10.24 20.33
CA LEU A 687 28.70 10.86 19.02
C LEU A 687 29.22 12.28 19.04
N ASN A 688 29.96 12.62 17.99
CA ASN A 688 30.33 13.99 17.64
C ASN A 688 30.18 14.14 16.13
N THR A 689 29.18 14.90 15.70
CA THR A 689 28.86 15.05 14.26
C THR A 689 29.88 15.85 13.48
N ASP A 690 30.80 16.55 14.18
CA ASP A 690 31.90 17.32 13.59
C ASP A 690 33.22 16.53 13.54
N SER A 691 33.18 15.21 13.79
CA SER A 691 34.32 14.33 13.56
C SER A 691 34.79 14.43 12.09
N GLU A 692 36.13 14.38 11.92
CA GLU A 692 36.74 14.35 10.56
C GLU A 692 36.22 13.17 9.74
N GLU A 693 35.83 12.07 10.37
CA GLU A 693 35.24 10.89 9.75
C GLU A 693 33.94 11.22 9.01
N TYR A 694 33.17 12.19 9.51
CA TYR A 694 31.92 12.66 8.90
C TYR A 694 32.11 13.91 8.03
N GLY A 695 33.36 14.26 7.70
CA GLY A 695 33.70 15.48 6.96
C GLY A 695 33.61 16.75 7.81
N GLY A 696 33.63 16.62 9.13
CA GLY A 696 33.64 17.73 10.07
C GLY A 696 35.01 18.38 10.25
N SER A 697 35.09 19.42 11.09
CA SER A 697 36.30 20.18 11.37
C SER A 697 37.17 19.61 12.53
N GLY A 698 36.67 18.56 13.19
CA GLY A 698 37.37 17.89 14.30
C GLY A 698 37.25 18.62 15.66
N VAL A 699 36.30 19.53 15.82
CA VAL A 699 36.02 20.16 17.11
C VAL A 699 35.23 19.19 18.00
N GLY A 700 35.79 18.79 19.12
CA GLY A 700 35.17 17.81 20.02
C GLY A 700 35.95 17.61 21.31
N ASN A 701 35.65 16.56 22.06
CA ASN A 701 36.14 16.33 23.41
C ASN A 701 36.97 15.03 23.52
N LEU A 702 37.42 14.50 22.39
CA LEU A 702 38.28 13.29 22.32
C LEU A 702 37.64 12.03 22.93
N GLY A 703 36.31 11.92 22.85
CA GLY A 703 35.55 10.76 23.28
C GLY A 703 35.23 10.68 24.78
N HIS A 704 35.63 11.69 25.59
CA HIS A 704 35.49 11.65 27.05
C HIS A 704 35.37 13.03 27.66
N VAL A 705 34.52 13.17 28.68
CA VAL A 705 34.43 14.36 29.53
C VAL A 705 34.20 13.98 30.99
N GLU A 706 34.74 14.79 31.93
CA GLU A 706 34.58 14.60 33.37
C GLU A 706 33.62 15.69 33.93
N ALA A 707 32.54 15.27 34.53
CA ALA A 707 31.54 16.14 35.15
C ALA A 707 31.91 16.43 36.61
N GLU A 708 31.79 17.70 36.98
CA GLU A 708 32.09 18.23 38.31
C GLU A 708 30.81 18.26 39.17
N ASP A 709 30.94 18.12 40.50
CA ASP A 709 29.91 18.39 41.51
C ASP A 709 29.61 19.89 41.60
N LEU A 710 29.23 20.51 40.49
CA LEU A 710 28.87 21.93 40.40
C LEU A 710 27.51 22.08 39.77
N PRO A 711 26.49 22.53 40.54
CA PRO A 711 25.13 22.70 40.00
C PRO A 711 25.07 23.67 38.83
N TRP A 712 24.33 23.28 37.77
CA TRP A 712 24.09 24.11 36.58
C TRP A 712 22.79 23.70 35.87
N ASN A 713 22.10 24.62 35.23
CA ASN A 713 20.81 24.35 34.54
C ASN A 713 19.81 23.56 35.41
N GLY A 714 19.78 23.84 36.74
CA GLY A 714 18.93 23.08 37.66
C GLY A 714 19.34 21.63 37.93
N ARG A 715 20.53 21.20 37.50
CA ARG A 715 21.11 19.89 37.72
C ARG A 715 22.16 19.93 38.85
N PRO A 716 22.40 18.80 39.57
CA PRO A 716 23.34 18.76 40.66
C PRO A 716 24.81 18.82 40.21
N ALA A 717 25.08 18.40 38.98
CA ALA A 717 26.42 18.36 38.40
C ALA A 717 26.48 19.09 37.07
N SER A 718 27.66 19.32 36.54
CA SER A 718 27.84 19.95 35.23
C SER A 718 29.19 19.61 34.62
N VAL A 719 29.30 19.80 33.31
CA VAL A 719 30.54 19.64 32.56
C VAL A 719 30.82 20.85 31.70
N ARG A 720 32.07 21.20 31.52
CA ARG A 720 32.51 22.13 30.47
C ARG A 720 33.06 21.35 29.31
N LEU A 721 32.54 21.61 28.14
CA LEU A 721 32.94 20.90 26.92
C LEU A 721 33.04 21.85 25.72
N ARG A 722 33.61 21.33 24.65
CA ARG A 722 33.55 21.96 23.32
C ARG A 722 32.29 21.48 22.61
N VAL A 723 31.51 22.44 22.10
CA VAL A 723 30.36 22.13 21.24
C VAL A 723 30.68 22.59 19.82
N PRO A 724 30.68 21.66 18.84
CA PRO A 724 31.11 21.98 17.47
C PRO A 724 30.16 22.95 16.77
N PRO A 725 30.62 23.65 15.71
CA PRO A 725 29.78 24.54 14.91
C PRO A 725 28.80 23.73 14.08
N MET A 726 27.55 24.13 14.00
CA MET A 726 26.50 23.40 13.25
C MET A 726 26.61 21.88 13.46
N GLY A 727 26.63 21.45 14.72
CA GLY A 727 26.90 20.08 15.09
C GLY A 727 26.34 19.68 16.44
N ALA A 728 26.50 18.42 16.76
CA ALA A 728 25.98 17.83 17.98
C ALA A 728 27.01 16.93 18.68
N VAL A 729 26.87 16.87 20.00
CA VAL A 729 27.61 15.95 20.87
C VAL A 729 26.60 15.17 21.70
N PHE A 730 26.72 13.83 21.71
CA PHE A 730 25.91 12.98 22.58
C PHE A 730 26.82 12.35 23.65
N LEU A 731 26.36 12.46 24.91
CA LEU A 731 27.10 11.92 26.06
C LEU A 731 26.27 10.80 26.72
N ARG A 732 26.96 9.76 27.13
CA ARG A 732 26.45 8.65 27.94
C ARG A 732 27.29 8.50 29.20
N PRO A 733 26.72 8.09 30.35
CA PRO A 733 27.51 7.71 31.50
C PRO A 733 28.56 6.64 31.12
N ALA A 734 29.81 6.82 31.51
CA ALA A 734 30.84 5.78 31.31
C ALA A 734 30.39 4.48 32.00
N GLN A 735 30.56 3.35 31.31
CA GLN A 735 30.27 2.05 31.89
C GLN A 735 31.48 1.64 32.74
N ASP A 736 31.24 1.22 34.00
CA ASP A 736 32.27 0.70 34.93
C ASP A 736 32.90 -0.61 34.41
#